data_2088063d5d8ea3d64f307b8e0a20abb4
#
_entry.id   2088063d5d8ea3d64f307b8e0a20abb4
#
_cell.length_a   1.000
_cell.length_b   1.000
_cell.length_c   1.000
_cell.angle_alpha   90.00
_cell.angle_beta   90.00
_cell.angle_gamma   90.00
#
_symmetry.space_group_name_H-M   'P 1'
#
loop_
_entity.id
_entity.type
_entity.pdbx_description
1 polymer ?
#
loop_
_entity_poly.entity_id
_entity_poly.type
_entity_poly.pdbx_seq_one_letter_code
_entity_poly.pdbx_strand_id
1 'polypeptide(L)'
;MDEAREPTPHALTRFSDEVRGWFLDAFPEPTPLQECAWDVIEGGENALVIAPTGSGKTLAAFLFAIDELMREKAATAGLPKKERPGKGVRVLYISPLKALGADVERNLQAPLAGIAARMAAAGGAMPEVRTGMRTGDTTPDQRRSLQRNPPDILITTPESLYLMLTSQARETLRTVETVIVDEVHALAGSKRGAHLALSLERLDDLLEKPAQRIGLSATVRPRDEIARFLGGPHPVRVVASEGRPDMDVRVRVPVRDMTAVPTFGGSDLTGGAAGKRGGGPRRAPAEEAWKSDRALRAAMAKSSLPASTTSPDSRLGSSSIWPYIEASILDEVLAHRTTIVFVNSRGLCEKLTARLNDLYAKRMGIARGVDMDAPAAPIRSDLGSTADMSTGAPAVIAKAHHGSVSKEKRLQVERELKAGELPCVVATSSLELGIDMGSIDLVLQVAAPPSVASALQRIGRANHQVGGRSTGSIFPRTRTEIIDAAVAAEGMYEGRIEQTALVKNALDVLAQQTVAAVAMDELAADDWFDTVRRAAPYSELPRRAFDSVLSMLAGRYATADLAEFSPRIVWDRERGRLLARPGTQRQAVMSAGTIPDRGMFSVVLPEGDGAQGRRRVGELDEEMVYESRVGDIITLGTSSWRISEITRDRVIVEPAPGRSARLPFWHGEGVGRPAETGRMRGAFLRAVAAGIEGDDAEAEEGGFGVSCAVSERLAADGLDDDAQRNLVELIRSQRAATGIIPDDKTLVVERCEDEQGDWRVLLHSPYGRRVHEPWAMAVSDRIMAIYGYDAQAMAADDGIVLRIPMTETRLPGIELFAFDPDELDRIVRDRVGSTSLFSARFRECAARALLMSPIAPGKRAPLWQQRLKAGQLLEAARREREFPILVETARECLQDVYDMRALHELMEQVQAGS
;
A
#
# COMPACT_ATOMS: atom_id res chain seq x y z
N MET A 1 8.73 -55.77 16.49
CA MET A 1 9.57 -54.88 15.65
C MET A 1 9.26 -53.49 16.08
N ASP A 2 10.08 -52.94 16.98
CA ASP A 2 9.99 -51.56 17.40
C ASP A 2 10.35 -50.68 16.18
N GLU A 3 9.39 -49.93 15.66
CA GLU A 3 9.64 -48.84 14.75
C GLU A 3 10.51 -47.84 15.52
N ALA A 4 11.75 -47.68 15.07
CA ALA A 4 12.65 -46.66 15.56
C ALA A 4 11.98 -45.29 15.35
N ARG A 5 11.45 -44.67 16.42
CA ARG A 5 11.00 -43.28 16.41
C ARG A 5 12.18 -42.41 15.99
N GLU A 6 12.05 -41.69 14.89
CA GLU A 6 13.00 -40.67 14.52
C GLU A 6 13.26 -39.72 15.69
N PRO A 7 14.50 -39.28 15.93
CA PRO A 7 14.81 -38.37 17.03
C PRO A 7 14.03 -37.07 16.88
N THR A 8 13.25 -36.72 17.92
CA THR A 8 12.48 -35.48 17.97
C THR A 8 13.44 -34.29 17.79
N PRO A 9 13.17 -33.35 16.86
CA PRO A 9 13.98 -32.13 16.72
C PRO A 9 14.15 -31.43 18.07
N HIS A 10 15.38 -31.03 18.40
CA HIS A 10 15.71 -30.45 19.72
C HIS A 10 14.82 -29.21 20.03
N ALA A 11 14.48 -28.44 19.03
CA ALA A 11 13.62 -27.27 19.16
C ALA A 11 12.19 -27.56 19.68
N LEU A 12 11.66 -28.77 19.45
CA LEU A 12 10.32 -29.15 19.89
C LEU A 12 10.28 -29.69 21.33
N THR A 13 11.44 -29.95 21.96
CA THR A 13 11.48 -30.50 23.35
C THR A 13 10.99 -29.51 24.42
N ARG A 14 10.92 -28.21 24.05
CA ARG A 14 10.42 -27.13 24.93
C ARG A 14 8.90 -27.11 25.08
N PHE A 15 8.18 -27.68 24.13
CA PHE A 15 6.72 -27.74 24.14
C PHE A 15 6.20 -28.95 24.91
N SER A 16 4.96 -28.84 25.41
CA SER A 16 4.23 -29.96 25.97
C SER A 16 4.12 -31.10 24.96
N ASP A 17 3.94 -32.33 25.46
CA ASP A 17 3.84 -33.53 24.63
C ASP A 17 2.69 -33.43 23.62
N GLU A 18 1.60 -32.78 24.02
CA GLU A 18 0.41 -32.58 23.22
C GLU A 18 0.68 -31.62 22.05
N VAL A 19 1.30 -30.46 22.34
CA VAL A 19 1.63 -29.42 21.32
C VAL A 19 2.70 -29.97 20.38
N ARG A 20 3.74 -30.61 20.92
CA ARG A 20 4.79 -31.24 20.11
C ARG A 20 4.21 -32.31 19.19
N GLY A 21 3.35 -33.17 19.71
CA GLY A 21 2.73 -34.20 18.91
C GLY A 21 1.81 -33.67 17.84
N TRP A 22 1.00 -32.63 18.12
CA TRP A 22 0.19 -31.95 17.11
C TRP A 22 1.08 -31.34 16.02
N PHE A 23 2.19 -30.71 16.38
CA PHE A 23 3.09 -30.10 15.41
C PHE A 23 3.64 -31.14 14.45
N LEU A 24 4.11 -32.29 14.94
CA LEU A 24 4.63 -33.38 14.13
C LEU A 24 3.58 -34.09 13.27
N ASP A 25 2.30 -34.06 13.68
CA ASP A 25 1.19 -34.53 12.85
C ASP A 25 0.88 -33.57 11.68
N ALA A 26 1.10 -32.27 11.89
CA ALA A 26 0.75 -31.22 10.91
C ALA A 26 1.92 -30.84 9.99
N PHE A 27 3.15 -30.94 10.48
CA PHE A 27 4.37 -30.53 9.78
C PHE A 27 5.49 -31.56 9.99
N PRO A 28 6.30 -31.81 8.94
CA PRO A 28 7.40 -32.79 9.01
C PRO A 28 8.49 -32.37 10.00
N GLU A 29 8.85 -31.08 10.01
CA GLU A 29 9.87 -30.50 10.88
C GLU A 29 9.67 -28.99 11.06
N PRO A 30 10.22 -28.39 12.13
CA PRO A 30 10.25 -26.93 12.27
C PRO A 30 11.13 -26.29 11.20
N THR A 31 10.78 -25.09 10.78
CA THR A 31 11.68 -24.30 9.95
C THR A 31 12.83 -23.73 10.78
N PRO A 32 14.04 -23.49 10.21
CA PRO A 32 15.15 -22.86 10.94
C PRO A 32 14.78 -21.53 11.60
N LEU A 33 13.89 -20.78 10.95
CA LEU A 33 13.37 -19.53 11.50
C LEU A 33 12.54 -19.76 12.77
N GLN A 34 11.69 -20.79 12.79
CA GLN A 34 10.87 -21.14 13.97
C GLN A 34 11.75 -21.58 15.13
N GLU A 35 12.77 -22.41 14.87
CA GLU A 35 13.71 -22.84 15.90
C GLU A 35 14.41 -21.66 16.58
N CYS A 36 15.01 -20.76 15.79
CA CYS A 36 15.67 -19.57 16.32
C CYS A 36 14.69 -18.62 17.03
N ALA A 37 13.47 -18.46 16.50
CA ALA A 37 12.48 -17.59 17.13
C ALA A 37 12.02 -18.13 18.48
N TRP A 38 11.79 -19.44 18.60
CA TRP A 38 11.38 -20.07 19.87
C TRP A 38 12.46 -20.02 20.93
N ASP A 39 13.76 -20.08 20.55
CA ASP A 39 14.87 -19.90 21.50
C ASP A 39 14.83 -18.52 22.17
N VAL A 40 14.56 -17.49 21.40
CA VAL A 40 14.48 -16.10 21.89
C VAL A 40 13.22 -15.87 22.72
N ILE A 41 12.06 -16.38 22.24
CA ILE A 41 10.76 -16.19 22.88
C ILE A 41 10.72 -16.91 24.24
N GLU A 42 11.21 -18.16 24.33
CA GLU A 42 11.31 -18.91 25.58
C GLU A 42 12.19 -18.21 26.62
N GLY A 43 13.28 -17.56 26.17
CA GLY A 43 14.16 -16.75 27.03
C GLY A 43 13.49 -15.49 27.61
N GLY A 44 12.24 -15.18 27.22
CA GLY A 44 11.54 -13.95 27.63
C GLY A 44 12.08 -12.68 26.96
N GLU A 45 12.96 -12.81 25.96
CA GLU A 45 13.52 -11.66 25.22
C GLU A 45 12.48 -11.14 24.20
N ASN A 46 12.53 -9.85 23.88
CA ASN A 46 11.77 -9.31 22.75
C ASN A 46 12.39 -9.81 21.43
N ALA A 47 11.55 -10.16 20.47
CA ALA A 47 11.97 -10.73 19.19
C ALA A 47 11.40 -9.94 18.00
N LEU A 48 12.22 -9.68 16.98
CA LEU A 48 11.78 -9.24 15.68
C LEU A 48 12.06 -10.33 14.65
N VAL A 49 11.00 -11.02 14.22
CA VAL A 49 11.07 -12.15 13.28
C VAL A 49 10.87 -11.63 11.86
N ILE A 50 11.94 -11.69 11.05
CA ILE A 50 11.97 -11.16 9.67
C ILE A 50 12.09 -12.33 8.70
N ALA A 51 11.09 -12.55 7.87
CA ALA A 51 11.15 -13.55 6.80
C ALA A 51 10.07 -13.28 5.73
N PRO A 52 10.22 -13.83 4.52
CA PRO A 52 9.19 -13.78 3.48
C PRO A 52 7.84 -14.30 3.97
N THR A 53 6.79 -13.96 3.25
CA THR A 53 5.45 -14.55 3.49
C THR A 53 5.50 -16.07 3.26
N GLY A 54 4.68 -16.85 3.98
CA GLY A 54 4.68 -18.32 3.88
C GLY A 54 5.74 -19.05 4.71
N SER A 55 6.66 -18.36 5.40
CA SER A 55 7.75 -18.96 6.19
C SER A 55 7.36 -19.49 7.59
N GLY A 56 6.09 -19.45 7.94
CA GLY A 56 5.61 -19.92 9.24
C GLY A 56 5.78 -18.94 10.42
N LYS A 57 6.06 -17.65 10.17
CA LYS A 57 6.22 -16.60 11.21
C LYS A 57 5.09 -16.53 12.23
N THR A 58 3.84 -16.55 11.76
CA THR A 58 2.65 -16.43 12.62
C THR A 58 2.57 -17.58 13.59
N LEU A 59 2.81 -18.82 13.14
CA LEU A 59 2.84 -19.99 14.00
C LEU A 59 4.02 -19.91 15.01
N ALA A 60 5.19 -19.40 14.58
CA ALA A 60 6.34 -19.20 15.48
C ALA A 60 5.97 -18.30 16.67
N ALA A 61 5.24 -17.20 16.44
CA ALA A 61 4.83 -16.29 17.51
C ALA A 61 3.73 -16.84 18.41
N PHE A 62 2.76 -17.59 17.87
CA PHE A 62 1.61 -18.05 18.65
C PHE A 62 1.79 -19.38 19.37
N LEU A 63 2.56 -20.32 18.80
CA LEU A 63 2.62 -21.68 19.33
C LEU A 63 3.14 -21.73 20.77
N PHE A 64 4.16 -20.94 21.06
CA PHE A 64 4.72 -20.83 22.41
C PHE A 64 3.69 -20.24 23.39
N ALA A 65 3.04 -19.14 23.00
CA ALA A 65 2.02 -18.51 23.86
C ALA A 65 0.80 -19.41 24.10
N ILE A 66 0.39 -20.23 23.11
CA ILE A 66 -0.68 -21.21 23.27
C ILE A 66 -0.27 -22.29 24.28
N ASP A 67 0.93 -22.83 24.16
CA ASP A 67 1.44 -23.88 25.06
C ASP A 67 1.55 -23.36 26.50
N GLU A 68 2.08 -22.15 26.68
CA GLU A 68 2.20 -21.50 27.98
C GLU A 68 0.82 -21.28 28.64
N LEU A 69 -0.15 -20.74 27.90
CA LEU A 69 -1.52 -20.57 28.36
C LEU A 69 -2.18 -21.90 28.75
N MET A 70 -1.92 -22.97 28.02
CA MET A 70 -2.44 -24.31 28.34
C MET A 70 -1.83 -24.84 29.60
N ARG A 71 -0.51 -24.78 29.79
CA ARG A 71 0.21 -25.22 31.00
C ARG A 71 -0.27 -24.47 32.22
N GLU A 72 -0.38 -23.15 32.17
CA GLU A 72 -0.87 -22.31 33.26
C GLU A 72 -2.31 -22.71 33.69
N LYS A 73 -3.20 -22.81 32.70
CA LYS A 73 -4.60 -23.18 32.95
C LYS A 73 -4.73 -24.60 33.50
N ALA A 74 -3.92 -25.56 33.05
CA ALA A 74 -3.86 -26.89 33.57
C ALA A 74 -3.40 -26.88 35.03
N ALA A 75 -2.33 -26.14 35.35
CA ALA A 75 -1.80 -26.02 36.71
C ALA A 75 -2.79 -25.35 37.68
N THR A 76 -3.61 -24.41 37.17
CA THR A 76 -4.56 -23.63 37.99
C THR A 76 -5.98 -24.24 38.03
N ALA A 77 -6.26 -25.29 37.24
CA ALA A 77 -7.60 -25.89 37.12
C ALA A 77 -8.17 -26.40 38.47
N GLY A 78 -7.31 -26.93 39.33
CA GLY A 78 -7.66 -27.42 40.67
C GLY A 78 -7.78 -26.39 41.77
N LEU A 79 -7.33 -25.15 41.52
CA LEU A 79 -7.33 -24.10 42.53
C LEU A 79 -8.73 -23.51 42.76
N PRO A 80 -9.03 -23.06 44.01
CA PRO A 80 -10.23 -22.30 44.32
C PRO A 80 -10.35 -21.07 43.41
N LYS A 81 -11.59 -20.68 43.05
CA LYS A 81 -11.83 -19.52 42.14
C LYS A 81 -11.13 -18.22 42.55
N LYS A 82 -10.88 -18.03 43.85
CA LYS A 82 -10.20 -16.85 44.40
C LYS A 82 -8.67 -16.86 44.18
N GLU A 83 -8.09 -18.03 43.96
CA GLU A 83 -6.66 -18.24 43.78
C GLU A 83 -6.26 -18.42 42.31
N ARG A 84 -7.25 -18.47 41.41
CA ARG A 84 -7.00 -18.52 39.97
C ARG A 84 -6.59 -17.14 39.46
N PRO A 85 -5.66 -17.07 38.48
CA PRO A 85 -5.31 -15.80 37.84
C PRO A 85 -6.55 -15.03 37.42
N GLY A 86 -6.48 -13.69 37.53
CA GLY A 86 -7.57 -12.82 37.17
C GLY A 86 -7.99 -13.00 35.69
N LYS A 87 -9.30 -12.84 35.41
CA LYS A 87 -9.76 -12.85 34.02
C LYS A 87 -9.24 -11.63 33.32
N GLY A 88 -8.47 -11.81 32.24
CA GLY A 88 -7.91 -10.73 31.41
C GLY A 88 -7.30 -11.27 30.14
N VAL A 89 -6.84 -10.36 29.30
CA VAL A 89 -6.11 -10.68 28.08
C VAL A 89 -4.66 -11.00 28.46
N ARG A 90 -4.13 -12.14 28.01
CA ARG A 90 -2.74 -12.55 28.26
C ARG A 90 -1.87 -12.28 27.02
N VAL A 91 -2.41 -12.56 25.85
CA VAL A 91 -1.73 -12.35 24.57
C VAL A 91 -2.50 -11.30 23.76
N LEU A 92 -1.84 -10.23 23.40
CA LEU A 92 -2.40 -9.17 22.57
C LEU A 92 -1.76 -9.19 21.18
N TYR A 93 -2.55 -9.54 20.16
CA TYR A 93 -2.09 -9.51 18.77
C TYR A 93 -2.60 -8.27 18.07
N ILE A 94 -1.68 -7.50 17.46
CA ILE A 94 -1.96 -6.22 16.82
C ILE A 94 -1.70 -6.34 15.32
N SER A 95 -2.78 -6.27 14.53
CA SER A 95 -2.72 -6.34 13.08
C SER A 95 -2.92 -4.95 12.45
N PRO A 96 -2.16 -4.58 11.39
CA PRO A 96 -2.40 -3.33 10.67
C PRO A 96 -3.72 -3.33 9.90
N LEU A 97 -4.27 -4.48 9.53
CA LEU A 97 -5.49 -4.64 8.77
C LEU A 97 -6.53 -5.51 9.49
N LYS A 98 -7.80 -5.09 9.41
CA LYS A 98 -8.92 -5.85 9.97
C LYS A 98 -9.09 -7.22 9.31
N ALA A 99 -8.87 -7.30 7.98
CA ALA A 99 -8.98 -8.55 7.21
C ALA A 99 -7.91 -9.56 7.66
N LEU A 100 -6.67 -9.11 7.81
CA LEU A 100 -5.57 -9.94 8.30
C LEU A 100 -5.85 -10.46 9.72
N GLY A 101 -6.35 -9.61 10.64
CA GLY A 101 -6.75 -10.05 11.98
C GLY A 101 -7.84 -11.11 11.97
N ALA A 102 -8.84 -11.01 11.08
CA ALA A 102 -9.88 -12.00 10.93
C ALA A 102 -9.37 -13.33 10.33
N ASP A 103 -8.37 -13.26 9.49
CA ASP A 103 -7.71 -14.44 8.93
C ASP A 103 -6.89 -15.17 9.99
N VAL A 104 -6.11 -14.44 10.77
CA VAL A 104 -5.34 -14.99 11.90
C VAL A 104 -6.26 -15.62 12.94
N GLU A 105 -7.41 -15.00 13.28
CA GLU A 105 -8.38 -15.60 14.19
C GLU A 105 -8.84 -16.98 13.69
N ARG A 106 -9.14 -17.11 12.39
CA ARG A 106 -9.51 -18.39 11.78
C ARG A 106 -8.36 -19.39 11.78
N ASN A 107 -7.14 -18.93 11.46
CA ASN A 107 -5.96 -19.78 11.38
C ASN A 107 -5.53 -20.32 12.76
N LEU A 108 -5.81 -19.59 13.85
CA LEU A 108 -5.59 -20.08 15.22
C LEU A 108 -6.53 -21.21 15.62
N GLN A 109 -7.70 -21.35 14.98
CA GLN A 109 -8.62 -22.45 15.30
C GLN A 109 -8.03 -23.82 14.93
N ALA A 110 -7.23 -23.91 13.86
CA ALA A 110 -6.65 -25.19 13.44
C ALA A 110 -5.69 -25.80 14.48
N PRO A 111 -4.65 -25.09 14.99
CA PRO A 111 -3.80 -25.60 16.06
C PRO A 111 -4.57 -25.88 17.34
N LEU A 112 -5.49 -25.00 17.76
CA LEU A 112 -6.30 -25.21 18.98
C LEU A 112 -7.18 -26.47 18.87
N ALA A 113 -7.87 -26.68 17.76
CA ALA A 113 -8.69 -27.86 17.53
C ALA A 113 -7.85 -29.13 17.41
N GLY A 114 -6.69 -29.07 16.74
CA GLY A 114 -5.82 -30.23 16.57
C GLY A 114 -5.20 -30.70 17.90
N ILE A 115 -4.72 -29.75 18.73
CA ILE A 115 -4.19 -30.02 20.06
C ILE A 115 -5.31 -30.60 20.93
N ALA A 116 -6.52 -30.01 20.90
CA ALA A 116 -7.67 -30.48 21.66
C ALA A 116 -8.06 -31.94 21.29
N ALA A 117 -8.08 -32.26 20.00
CA ALA A 117 -8.37 -33.59 19.49
C ALA A 117 -7.34 -34.62 19.98
N ARG A 118 -6.04 -34.23 19.99
CA ARG A 118 -4.97 -35.11 20.50
C ARG A 118 -5.08 -35.35 22.01
N MET A 119 -5.36 -34.32 22.81
CA MET A 119 -5.59 -34.46 24.25
C MET A 119 -6.78 -35.36 24.53
N ALA A 120 -7.88 -35.20 23.79
CA ALA A 120 -9.06 -36.06 23.93
C ALA A 120 -8.76 -37.52 23.61
N ALA A 121 -7.95 -37.79 22.58
CA ALA A 121 -7.49 -39.14 22.23
C ALA A 121 -6.62 -39.79 23.33
N ALA A 122 -5.88 -38.97 24.08
CA ALA A 122 -5.09 -39.38 25.23
C ALA A 122 -5.92 -39.51 26.53
N GLY A 123 -7.24 -39.31 26.48
CA GLY A 123 -8.14 -39.38 27.65
C GLY A 123 -8.15 -38.12 28.51
N GLY A 124 -7.53 -37.04 28.07
CA GLY A 124 -7.51 -35.72 28.70
C GLY A 124 -8.50 -34.73 28.08
N ALA A 125 -8.66 -33.57 28.71
CA ALA A 125 -9.41 -32.46 28.15
C ALA A 125 -8.51 -31.24 28.06
N MET A 126 -8.47 -30.60 26.89
CA MET A 126 -7.72 -29.36 26.72
C MET A 126 -8.35 -28.22 27.55
N PRO A 127 -7.55 -27.49 28.35
CA PRO A 127 -8.03 -26.26 28.96
C PRO A 127 -8.54 -25.30 27.89
N GLU A 128 -9.69 -24.68 28.10
CA GLU A 128 -10.28 -23.74 27.13
C GLU A 128 -9.38 -22.51 26.97
N VAL A 129 -8.72 -22.38 25.80
CA VAL A 129 -8.04 -21.17 25.36
C VAL A 129 -8.99 -20.38 24.45
N ARG A 130 -9.43 -19.21 24.93
CA ARG A 130 -10.40 -18.38 24.24
C ARG A 130 -9.71 -17.34 23.40
N THR A 131 -10.06 -17.25 22.13
CA THR A 131 -9.68 -16.19 21.21
C THR A 131 -10.82 -15.18 21.06
N GLY A 132 -10.50 -13.97 20.73
CA GLY A 132 -11.49 -12.94 20.42
C GLY A 132 -10.90 -11.79 19.61
N MET A 133 -11.75 -11.15 18.81
CA MET A 133 -11.33 -10.03 17.96
C MET A 133 -12.07 -8.75 18.35
N ARG A 134 -11.31 -7.64 18.52
CA ARG A 134 -11.85 -6.29 18.71
C ARG A 134 -11.26 -5.33 17.70
N THR A 135 -12.07 -4.89 16.76
CA THR A 135 -11.74 -3.93 15.69
C THR A 135 -12.79 -2.81 15.63
N GLY A 136 -12.62 -1.88 14.69
CA GLY A 136 -13.63 -0.86 14.43
C GLY A 136 -15.01 -1.43 14.04
N ASP A 137 -15.06 -2.65 13.49
CA ASP A 137 -16.29 -3.32 13.03
C ASP A 137 -17.01 -4.10 14.15
N THR A 138 -16.39 -4.28 15.31
CA THR A 138 -16.97 -4.97 16.45
C THR A 138 -18.17 -4.19 16.99
N THR A 139 -19.35 -4.83 17.09
CA THR A 139 -20.58 -4.18 17.53
C THR A 139 -20.52 -3.79 19.01
N PRO A 140 -21.35 -2.83 19.47
CA PRO A 140 -21.39 -2.44 20.88
C PRO A 140 -21.68 -3.61 21.84
N ASP A 141 -22.52 -4.58 21.43
CA ASP A 141 -22.85 -5.75 22.24
C ASP A 141 -21.66 -6.70 22.34
N GLN A 142 -20.99 -6.95 21.23
CA GLN A 142 -19.75 -7.75 21.22
C GLN A 142 -18.65 -7.10 22.07
N ARG A 143 -18.49 -5.76 22.00
CA ARG A 143 -17.53 -5.03 22.86
C ARG A 143 -17.85 -5.21 24.35
N ARG A 144 -19.13 -5.12 24.73
CA ARG A 144 -19.57 -5.39 26.11
C ARG A 144 -19.32 -6.83 26.55
N SER A 145 -19.53 -7.79 25.64
CA SER A 145 -19.24 -9.21 25.91
C SER A 145 -17.75 -9.45 26.15
N LEU A 146 -16.89 -8.91 25.27
CA LEU A 146 -15.42 -9.01 25.41
C LEU A 146 -14.90 -8.34 26.70
N GLN A 147 -15.55 -7.26 27.16
CA GLN A 147 -15.18 -6.58 28.40
C GLN A 147 -15.59 -7.40 29.64
N ARG A 148 -16.78 -8.06 29.63
CA ARG A 148 -17.23 -8.89 30.75
C ARG A 148 -16.51 -10.22 30.84
N ASN A 149 -16.19 -10.81 29.68
CA ASN A 149 -15.52 -12.09 29.54
C ASN A 149 -14.35 -11.92 28.58
N PRO A 150 -13.23 -11.31 29.01
CA PRO A 150 -12.07 -11.11 28.14
C PRO A 150 -11.53 -12.45 27.65
N PRO A 151 -11.11 -12.53 26.37
CA PRO A 151 -10.44 -13.70 25.83
C PRO A 151 -9.00 -13.77 26.36
N ASP A 152 -8.38 -14.95 26.29
CA ASP A 152 -6.97 -15.12 26.61
C ASP A 152 -6.07 -14.51 25.54
N ILE A 153 -6.45 -14.69 24.27
CA ILE A 153 -5.79 -14.10 23.09
C ILE A 153 -6.74 -13.09 22.46
N LEU A 154 -6.36 -11.82 22.47
CA LEU A 154 -7.13 -10.75 21.85
C LEU A 154 -6.46 -10.25 20.58
N ILE A 155 -7.16 -10.34 19.46
CA ILE A 155 -6.74 -9.80 18.17
C ILE A 155 -7.34 -8.40 17.99
N THR A 156 -6.50 -7.41 17.68
CA THR A 156 -6.94 -6.01 17.58
C THR A 156 -6.18 -5.24 16.50
N THR A 157 -6.50 -3.95 16.32
CA THR A 157 -5.78 -2.99 15.48
C THR A 157 -5.20 -1.86 16.31
N PRO A 158 -4.19 -1.10 15.82
CA PRO A 158 -3.62 0.03 16.54
C PRO A 158 -4.66 1.02 17.08
N GLU A 159 -5.66 1.36 16.27
CA GLU A 159 -6.74 2.27 16.63
C GLU A 159 -7.64 1.69 17.72
N SER A 160 -7.89 0.39 17.68
CA SER A 160 -8.72 -0.29 18.68
C SER A 160 -7.99 -0.43 20.00
N LEU A 161 -6.69 -0.67 20.00
CA LEU A 161 -5.85 -0.64 21.21
C LEU A 161 -5.91 0.74 21.88
N TYR A 162 -5.70 1.81 21.11
CA TYR A 162 -5.84 3.17 21.61
C TYR A 162 -7.20 3.43 22.26
N LEU A 163 -8.30 2.99 21.62
CA LEU A 163 -9.65 3.10 22.18
C LEU A 163 -9.85 2.28 23.46
N MET A 164 -9.21 1.12 23.57
CA MET A 164 -9.23 0.32 24.78
C MET A 164 -8.50 1.04 25.91
N LEU A 165 -7.30 1.52 25.67
CA LEU A 165 -6.49 2.29 26.64
C LEU A 165 -7.16 3.61 27.06
N THR A 166 -8.11 4.13 26.27
CA THR A 166 -8.83 5.38 26.53
C THR A 166 -10.25 5.13 27.08
N SER A 167 -10.52 3.93 27.57
CA SER A 167 -11.83 3.53 28.11
C SER A 167 -11.69 2.52 29.26
N GLN A 168 -12.80 2.20 29.94
CA GLN A 168 -12.82 1.18 30.98
C GLN A 168 -12.36 -0.22 30.48
N ALA A 169 -12.29 -0.43 29.17
CA ALA A 169 -11.77 -1.68 28.62
C ALA A 169 -10.26 -1.86 28.89
N ARG A 170 -9.52 -0.81 29.29
CA ARG A 170 -8.12 -0.91 29.70
C ARG A 170 -7.90 -1.92 30.83
N GLU A 171 -8.88 -2.08 31.71
CA GLU A 171 -8.77 -3.02 32.85
C GLU A 171 -8.62 -4.49 32.40
N THR A 172 -9.12 -4.82 31.20
CA THR A 172 -8.94 -6.17 30.62
C THR A 172 -7.52 -6.39 30.08
N LEU A 173 -6.72 -5.33 29.94
CA LEU A 173 -5.36 -5.39 29.42
C LEU A 173 -4.28 -5.48 30.53
N ARG A 174 -4.64 -5.31 31.81
CA ARG A 174 -3.68 -5.34 32.94
C ARG A 174 -2.95 -6.66 33.12
N THR A 175 -3.41 -7.70 32.48
CA THR A 175 -2.87 -9.06 32.54
C THR A 175 -2.11 -9.45 31.28
N VAL A 176 -1.86 -8.52 30.38
CA VAL A 176 -1.11 -8.79 29.15
C VAL A 176 0.35 -9.10 29.49
N GLU A 177 0.85 -10.20 28.99
CA GLU A 177 2.23 -10.67 29.17
C GLU A 177 2.98 -10.65 27.84
N THR A 178 2.28 -10.93 26.73
CA THR A 178 2.88 -10.96 25.41
C THR A 178 2.10 -10.07 24.45
N VAL A 179 2.83 -9.24 23.71
CA VAL A 179 2.31 -8.41 22.62
C VAL A 179 2.94 -8.86 21.31
N ILE A 180 2.12 -9.31 20.38
CA ILE A 180 2.55 -9.66 19.01
C ILE A 180 2.13 -8.53 18.08
N VAL A 181 3.10 -7.88 17.41
CA VAL A 181 2.85 -6.86 16.40
C VAL A 181 3.12 -7.45 15.02
N ASP A 182 2.07 -7.57 14.22
CA ASP A 182 2.20 -8.15 12.89
C ASP A 182 2.43 -7.07 11.82
N GLU A 183 3.09 -7.49 10.74
CA GLU A 183 3.46 -6.63 9.60
C GLU A 183 4.08 -5.29 10.06
N VAL A 184 5.05 -5.37 10.98
CA VAL A 184 5.69 -4.18 11.61
C VAL A 184 6.16 -3.18 10.56
N HIS A 185 6.68 -3.65 9.42
CA HIS A 185 7.16 -2.82 8.31
C HIS A 185 6.06 -1.93 7.71
N ALA A 186 4.80 -2.39 7.72
CA ALA A 186 3.66 -1.60 7.20
C ALA A 186 3.23 -0.47 8.16
N LEU A 187 3.70 -0.48 9.39
CA LEU A 187 3.38 0.49 10.43
C LEU A 187 4.54 1.47 10.69
N ALA A 188 5.76 0.97 10.84
CA ALA A 188 6.90 1.69 11.39
C ALA A 188 7.20 3.04 10.70
N GLY A 189 7.16 3.09 9.37
CA GLY A 189 7.42 4.30 8.57
C GLY A 189 6.25 5.29 8.47
N SER A 190 5.27 5.23 9.37
CA SER A 190 4.06 6.05 9.29
C SER A 190 3.68 6.69 10.63
N LYS A 191 2.86 7.75 10.59
CA LYS A 191 2.24 8.30 11.83
C LYS A 191 1.40 7.26 12.58
N ARG A 192 0.87 6.26 11.86
CA ARG A 192 0.14 5.15 12.45
C ARG A 192 1.06 4.30 13.33
N GLY A 193 2.33 4.11 12.89
CA GLY A 193 3.37 3.48 13.70
C GLY A 193 3.74 4.32 14.91
N ALA A 194 3.98 5.62 14.75
CA ALA A 194 4.26 6.52 15.87
C ALA A 194 3.15 6.50 16.92
N HIS A 195 1.89 6.43 16.48
CA HIS A 195 0.71 6.30 17.34
C HIS A 195 0.67 4.96 18.07
N LEU A 196 1.02 3.86 17.37
CA LEU A 196 1.12 2.53 18.00
C LEU A 196 2.24 2.48 19.03
N ALA A 197 3.42 3.02 18.71
CA ALA A 197 4.55 3.03 19.62
C ALA A 197 4.19 3.72 20.96
N LEU A 198 3.54 4.89 20.91
CA LEU A 198 3.03 5.54 22.14
C LEU A 198 1.95 4.72 22.86
N SER A 199 1.10 4.01 22.11
CA SER A 199 0.09 3.14 22.73
C SER A 199 0.72 1.94 23.43
N LEU A 200 1.85 1.42 22.93
CA LEU A 200 2.61 0.34 23.58
C LEU A 200 3.26 0.83 24.88
N GLU A 201 3.83 2.04 24.91
CA GLU A 201 4.38 2.60 26.15
C GLU A 201 3.29 2.87 27.20
N ARG A 202 2.13 3.35 26.78
CA ARG A 202 0.94 3.49 27.66
C ARG A 202 0.42 2.16 28.15
N LEU A 203 0.55 1.09 27.36
CA LEU A 203 0.21 -0.27 27.81
C LEU A 203 1.18 -0.72 28.88
N ASP A 204 2.48 -0.57 28.70
CA ASP A 204 3.50 -0.96 29.68
C ASP A 204 3.33 -0.18 31.00
N ASP A 205 2.96 1.11 30.97
CA ASP A 205 2.61 1.87 32.18
C ASP A 205 1.37 1.33 32.92
N LEU A 206 0.51 0.60 32.25
CA LEU A 206 -0.67 -0.06 32.84
C LEU A 206 -0.34 -1.41 33.47
N LEU A 207 0.75 -2.06 33.06
CA LEU A 207 1.15 -3.40 33.47
C LEU A 207 2.07 -3.35 34.70
N GLU A 208 2.09 -4.43 35.49
CA GLU A 208 3.05 -4.60 36.60
C GLU A 208 4.48 -4.80 36.09
N LYS A 209 4.63 -5.44 34.92
CA LYS A 209 5.90 -5.65 34.21
C LYS A 209 5.68 -5.37 32.73
N PRO A 210 6.65 -4.80 32.03
CA PRO A 210 6.58 -4.61 30.59
C PRO A 210 6.27 -5.96 29.88
N ALA A 211 5.39 -5.92 28.89
CA ALA A 211 5.05 -7.12 28.13
C ALA A 211 6.20 -7.52 27.20
N GLN A 212 6.42 -8.83 27.00
CA GLN A 212 7.29 -9.32 25.94
C GLN A 212 6.73 -8.90 24.58
N ARG A 213 7.55 -8.27 23.73
CA ARG A 213 7.14 -7.78 22.41
C ARG A 213 7.71 -8.65 21.30
N ILE A 214 6.86 -9.24 20.48
CA ILE A 214 7.21 -10.08 19.33
C ILE A 214 6.74 -9.37 18.09
N GLY A 215 7.65 -8.94 17.21
CA GLY A 215 7.35 -8.33 15.92
C GLY A 215 7.47 -9.33 14.78
N LEU A 216 6.47 -9.35 13.90
CA LEU A 216 6.50 -10.13 12.66
C LEU A 216 6.63 -9.16 11.49
N SER A 217 7.59 -9.40 10.61
CA SER A 217 7.84 -8.53 9.48
C SER A 217 8.22 -9.31 8.24
N ALA A 218 7.87 -8.79 7.05
CA ALA A 218 8.55 -9.11 5.83
C ALA A 218 9.97 -8.51 5.85
N THR A 219 10.75 -8.75 4.79
CA THR A 219 12.08 -8.16 4.65
C THR A 219 12.02 -6.64 4.81
N VAL A 220 12.88 -6.08 5.63
CA VAL A 220 12.90 -4.65 6.02
C VAL A 220 14.33 -4.16 6.23
N ARG A 221 14.56 -2.86 5.97
CA ARG A 221 15.86 -2.20 6.14
C ARG A 221 15.69 -0.76 6.64
N PRO A 222 16.47 -0.27 7.61
CA PRO A 222 17.42 -1.01 8.45
C PRO A 222 16.72 -1.82 9.55
N ARG A 223 17.23 -3.02 9.83
CA ARG A 223 16.63 -3.94 10.82
C ARG A 223 16.66 -3.38 12.24
N ASP A 224 17.76 -2.72 12.61
CA ASP A 224 17.97 -2.19 13.96
C ASP A 224 16.99 -1.04 14.29
N GLU A 225 16.64 -0.22 13.31
CA GLU A 225 15.68 0.86 13.53
C GLU A 225 14.26 0.31 13.77
N ILE A 226 13.88 -0.75 13.02
CA ILE A 226 12.62 -1.44 13.22
C ILE A 226 12.59 -2.22 14.55
N ALA A 227 13.71 -2.80 14.97
CA ALA A 227 13.85 -3.41 16.28
C ALA A 227 13.64 -2.37 17.40
N ARG A 228 14.28 -1.19 17.29
CA ARG A 228 14.05 -0.07 18.23
C ARG A 228 12.60 0.41 18.24
N PHE A 229 11.95 0.47 17.07
CA PHE A 229 10.54 0.82 16.99
C PHE A 229 9.65 -0.15 17.80
N LEU A 230 9.93 -1.44 17.69
CA LEU A 230 9.19 -2.48 18.41
C LEU A 230 9.45 -2.46 19.92
N GLY A 231 10.72 -2.42 20.31
CA GLY A 231 11.13 -2.59 21.70
C GLY A 231 11.04 -1.33 22.54
N GLY A 232 10.99 -0.14 21.93
CA GLY A 232 11.11 1.12 22.67
C GLY A 232 12.45 1.18 23.41
N PRO A 233 12.46 1.24 24.78
CA PRO A 233 13.69 1.26 25.58
C PRO A 233 14.31 -0.13 25.78
N HIS A 234 13.60 -1.20 25.43
CA HIS A 234 14.03 -2.56 25.70
C HIS A 234 14.77 -3.16 24.50
N PRO A 235 15.81 -3.98 24.72
CA PRO A 235 16.51 -4.63 23.62
C PRO A 235 15.59 -5.61 22.89
N VAL A 236 15.81 -5.77 21.58
CA VAL A 236 15.07 -6.68 20.71
C VAL A 236 16.05 -7.55 19.92
N ARG A 237 15.89 -8.85 19.99
CA ARG A 237 16.67 -9.80 19.21
C ARG A 237 16.09 -9.91 17.81
N VAL A 238 16.92 -9.68 16.80
CA VAL A 238 16.50 -9.84 15.40
C VAL A 238 16.75 -11.29 14.97
N VAL A 239 15.67 -11.99 14.61
CA VAL A 239 15.68 -13.32 14.02
C VAL A 239 15.28 -13.19 12.56
N ALA A 240 16.24 -13.37 11.67
CA ALA A 240 16.01 -13.18 10.23
C ALA A 240 16.34 -14.44 9.45
N SER A 241 15.53 -14.77 8.46
CA SER A 241 15.86 -15.81 7.47
C SER A 241 17.03 -15.33 6.59
N GLU A 242 18.06 -16.15 6.46
CA GLU A 242 19.22 -15.85 5.62
C GLU A 242 19.02 -16.24 4.15
N GLY A 243 17.95 -16.98 3.84
CA GLY A 243 17.64 -17.44 2.49
C GLY A 243 17.08 -16.34 1.60
N ARG A 244 17.58 -16.25 0.35
CA ARG A 244 16.90 -15.48 -0.70
C ARG A 244 15.61 -16.20 -1.09
N PRO A 245 14.50 -15.48 -1.35
CA PRO A 245 13.28 -16.11 -1.85
C PRO A 245 13.54 -16.78 -3.21
N ASP A 246 13.09 -18.03 -3.38
CA ASP A 246 13.11 -18.67 -4.68
C ASP A 246 11.97 -18.12 -5.54
N MET A 247 12.33 -17.43 -6.63
CA MET A 247 11.36 -16.76 -7.49
C MET A 247 11.74 -16.82 -8.97
N ASP A 248 10.71 -16.82 -9.83
CA ASP A 248 10.83 -16.67 -11.28
C ASP A 248 10.00 -15.44 -11.69
N VAL A 249 10.69 -14.33 -11.91
CA VAL A 249 10.06 -13.06 -12.29
C VAL A 249 10.43 -12.73 -13.73
N ARG A 250 9.43 -12.41 -14.55
CA ARG A 250 9.63 -12.07 -15.96
C ARG A 250 9.08 -10.68 -16.25
N VAL A 251 9.87 -9.90 -16.98
CA VAL A 251 9.44 -8.62 -17.57
C VAL A 251 9.03 -8.89 -19.01
N ARG A 252 7.75 -8.76 -19.32
CA ARG A 252 7.15 -9.18 -20.59
C ARG A 252 6.57 -8.02 -21.36
N VAL A 253 7.03 -7.86 -22.60
CA VAL A 253 6.49 -6.89 -23.54
C VAL A 253 5.78 -7.63 -24.68
N PRO A 254 4.45 -7.50 -24.83
CA PRO A 254 3.69 -8.32 -25.79
C PRO A 254 3.78 -7.82 -27.25
N VAL A 255 4.63 -6.85 -27.55
CA VAL A 255 4.82 -6.28 -28.89
C VAL A 255 6.30 -6.09 -29.18
N ARG A 256 6.69 -6.32 -30.41
CA ARG A 256 8.09 -6.21 -30.84
C ARG A 256 8.62 -4.79 -30.77
N ASP A 257 7.77 -3.80 -31.10
CA ASP A 257 8.09 -2.37 -31.08
C ASP A 257 6.93 -1.60 -30.44
N MET A 258 7.19 -0.99 -29.30
CA MET A 258 6.21 -0.19 -28.54
C MET A 258 5.97 1.19 -29.16
N THR A 259 6.79 1.63 -30.13
CA THR A 259 6.59 2.91 -30.86
C THR A 259 5.73 2.75 -32.10
N ALA A 260 5.72 1.55 -32.67
CA ALA A 260 4.98 1.19 -33.88
C ALA A 260 4.02 0.02 -33.56
N VAL A 261 3.12 0.24 -32.58
CA VAL A 261 2.16 -0.80 -32.17
C VAL A 261 1.22 -1.11 -33.36
N PRO A 262 1.13 -2.37 -33.82
CA PRO A 262 0.24 -2.74 -34.90
C PRO A 262 -1.21 -2.37 -34.59
N THR A 263 -2.00 -1.93 -35.57
CA THR A 263 -3.42 -1.64 -35.39
C THR A 263 -4.19 -2.96 -35.25
N PHE A 264 -4.91 -3.13 -34.15
CA PHE A 264 -5.82 -4.26 -33.97
C PHE A 264 -6.98 -4.13 -34.97
N GLY A 265 -6.94 -4.90 -36.06
CA GLY A 265 -8.05 -4.99 -37.00
C GLY A 265 -9.20 -5.83 -36.40
N GLY A 266 -10.42 -5.36 -36.42
CA GLY A 266 -11.59 -6.06 -35.88
C GLY A 266 -11.92 -7.43 -36.51
N SER A 267 -11.17 -7.87 -37.53
CA SER A 267 -11.25 -9.17 -38.20
C SER A 267 -10.38 -10.26 -37.56
N ASP A 268 -9.36 -9.92 -36.80
CA ASP A 268 -8.38 -10.91 -36.33
C ASP A 268 -8.82 -11.68 -35.08
N LEU A 269 -9.98 -11.31 -34.52
CA LEU A 269 -10.55 -11.96 -33.34
C LEU A 269 -11.63 -13.04 -33.70
N THR A 270 -11.93 -13.18 -35.00
CA THR A 270 -12.91 -14.17 -35.51
C THR A 270 -12.25 -15.16 -36.46
N GLY A 271 -11.29 -15.93 -36.03
CA GLY A 271 -10.83 -17.11 -36.72
C GLY A 271 -11.98 -18.14 -36.77
N GLY A 272 -12.96 -17.88 -37.64
CA GLY A 272 -14.15 -18.70 -37.85
C GLY A 272 -13.88 -19.77 -38.87
N ALA A 273 -13.79 -21.00 -38.45
CA ALA A 273 -14.00 -22.15 -39.29
C ALA A 273 -15.54 -22.29 -39.57
N ALA A 274 -15.97 -21.86 -40.75
CA ALA A 274 -17.27 -22.23 -41.24
C ALA A 274 -17.24 -23.74 -41.63
N GLY A 275 -17.92 -24.58 -40.87
CA GLY A 275 -18.06 -25.97 -41.26
C GLY A 275 -18.66 -26.90 -40.21
N LYS A 276 -19.98 -27.13 -40.33
CA LYS A 276 -20.78 -28.27 -39.90
C LYS A 276 -21.28 -28.39 -38.45
N ARG A 277 -22.57 -28.32 -38.34
CA ARG A 277 -23.46 -28.64 -37.19
C ARG A 277 -23.21 -30.05 -36.63
N GLY A 278 -23.31 -30.14 -35.33
CA GLY A 278 -23.71 -31.36 -34.62
C GLY A 278 -22.92 -31.64 -33.34
N GLY A 279 -23.59 -31.59 -32.20
CA GLY A 279 -23.13 -32.24 -30.96
C GLY A 279 -22.82 -31.30 -29.81
N GLY A 280 -23.46 -31.51 -28.68
CA GLY A 280 -23.42 -30.70 -27.47
C GLY A 280 -22.05 -30.49 -26.79
N PRO A 281 -21.97 -29.70 -25.73
CA PRO A 281 -20.74 -29.18 -25.23
C PRO A 281 -19.90 -30.24 -24.52
N ARG A 282 -18.86 -30.75 -25.19
CA ARG A 282 -17.78 -31.47 -24.55
C ARG A 282 -16.71 -30.45 -24.14
N ARG A 283 -16.34 -30.44 -22.88
CA ARG A 283 -15.12 -29.78 -22.37
C ARG A 283 -13.92 -30.23 -23.20
N ALA A 284 -13.33 -29.33 -23.97
CA ALA A 284 -12.08 -29.58 -24.66
C ALA A 284 -10.92 -29.59 -23.67
N PRO A 285 -9.95 -30.50 -23.78
CA PRO A 285 -8.72 -30.48 -22.97
C PRO A 285 -7.89 -29.24 -23.30
N ALA A 286 -7.21 -28.69 -22.31
CA ALA A 286 -6.37 -27.49 -22.40
C ALA A 286 -5.26 -27.54 -23.48
N GLU A 287 -4.92 -28.71 -23.98
CA GLU A 287 -3.88 -28.89 -25.01
C GLU A 287 -4.30 -28.47 -26.45
N GLU A 288 -5.58 -28.33 -26.77
CA GLU A 288 -5.99 -27.89 -28.10
C GLU A 288 -6.12 -26.38 -28.25
N ALA A 289 -6.34 -25.65 -27.16
CA ALA A 289 -6.46 -24.20 -27.18
C ALA A 289 -5.14 -23.50 -27.52
N TRP A 290 -4.01 -24.02 -27.04
CA TRP A 290 -2.69 -23.43 -27.28
C TRP A 290 -2.12 -23.66 -28.68
N LYS A 291 -2.60 -24.66 -29.42
CA LYS A 291 -2.15 -24.92 -30.81
C LYS A 291 -2.66 -23.87 -31.80
N SER A 292 -3.86 -23.30 -31.55
CA SER A 292 -4.40 -22.20 -32.37
C SER A 292 -3.64 -20.89 -32.17
N ASP A 293 -3.09 -20.68 -30.98
CA ASP A 293 -2.38 -19.46 -30.61
C ASP A 293 -0.95 -19.40 -31.20
N ARG A 294 -0.31 -20.57 -31.36
CA ARG A 294 1.00 -20.67 -32.05
C ARG A 294 0.89 -20.32 -33.53
N ALA A 295 -0.25 -20.63 -34.16
CA ALA A 295 -0.54 -20.23 -35.54
C ALA A 295 -0.78 -18.73 -35.65
N LEU A 296 -1.43 -18.11 -34.66
CA LEU A 296 -1.66 -16.67 -34.59
C LEU A 296 -0.35 -15.91 -34.39
N ARG A 297 0.53 -16.36 -33.49
CA ARG A 297 1.89 -15.80 -33.30
C ARG A 297 2.78 -15.97 -34.54
N ALA A 298 2.68 -17.10 -35.25
CA ALA A 298 3.38 -17.31 -36.49
C ALA A 298 2.86 -16.44 -37.65
N ALA A 299 1.57 -16.13 -37.68
CA ALA A 299 0.97 -15.17 -38.62
C ALA A 299 1.39 -13.72 -38.33
N MET A 300 1.48 -13.34 -37.05
CA MET A 300 1.95 -12.01 -36.61
C MET A 300 3.46 -11.82 -36.90
N ALA A 301 4.28 -12.87 -36.81
CA ALA A 301 5.72 -12.81 -37.15
C ALA A 301 5.99 -12.72 -38.67
N LYS A 302 5.01 -13.03 -39.54
CA LYS A 302 5.17 -13.01 -41.00
C LYS A 302 4.64 -11.74 -41.69
N SER A 303 4.03 -10.80 -40.97
CA SER A 303 3.52 -9.54 -41.57
C SER A 303 4.58 -8.43 -41.60
N SER A 304 5.71 -8.69 -42.22
CA SER A 304 6.62 -7.63 -42.69
C SER A 304 6.27 -7.34 -44.15
N LEU A 305 5.43 -6.34 -44.40
CA LEU A 305 5.23 -5.77 -45.73
C LEU A 305 5.49 -4.26 -45.72
N PRO A 306 6.08 -3.72 -46.79
CA PRO A 306 6.63 -2.37 -46.82
C PRO A 306 5.57 -1.28 -46.91
N ALA A 307 5.92 -0.11 -46.36
CA ALA A 307 5.14 1.08 -46.45
C ALA A 307 4.87 1.49 -47.91
N SER A 308 3.60 1.60 -48.31
CA SER A 308 3.18 2.35 -49.50
C SER A 308 2.00 3.26 -49.17
N THR A 309 2.31 4.51 -49.23
CA THR A 309 1.57 5.72 -49.57
C THR A 309 0.05 5.68 -49.80
N THR A 310 -0.59 6.65 -49.11
CA THR A 310 -1.76 7.48 -49.51
C THR A 310 -3.14 6.95 -49.24
N SER A 311 -3.83 7.53 -48.31
CA SER A 311 -4.94 8.50 -48.42
C SER A 311 -5.56 8.85 -47.06
N PRO A 312 -5.98 10.10 -46.80
CA PRO A 312 -6.51 10.50 -45.51
C PRO A 312 -8.01 10.29 -45.47
N ASP A 313 -8.44 9.15 -44.93
CA ASP A 313 -9.84 9.01 -44.53
C ASP A 313 -9.96 8.03 -43.31
N SER A 314 -10.13 8.69 -42.21
CA SER A 314 -10.90 8.35 -41.03
C SER A 314 -11.15 6.87 -40.72
N ARG A 315 -10.33 6.30 -39.90
CA ARG A 315 -10.62 5.51 -38.67
C ARG A 315 -9.31 5.35 -37.91
N LEU A 316 -9.02 6.29 -37.00
CA LEU A 316 -7.92 6.18 -36.05
C LEU A 316 -8.02 4.87 -35.27
N GLY A 317 -7.38 3.83 -35.78
CA GLY A 317 -7.07 2.63 -35.02
C GLY A 317 -6.18 3.06 -33.86
N SER A 318 -6.59 2.76 -32.63
CA SER A 318 -5.81 3.05 -31.44
C SER A 318 -4.45 2.36 -31.54
N SER A 319 -3.37 3.13 -31.61
CA SER A 319 -1.97 2.68 -31.53
C SER A 319 -1.58 2.33 -30.07
N SER A 320 -2.50 1.82 -29.27
CA SER A 320 -2.32 1.53 -27.84
C SER A 320 -1.81 0.11 -27.62
N ILE A 321 -0.83 -0.04 -26.73
CA ILE A 321 -0.32 -1.35 -26.29
C ILE A 321 -1.35 -2.14 -25.46
N TRP A 322 -2.35 -1.46 -24.87
CA TRP A 322 -3.33 -2.06 -23.96
C TRP A 322 -4.01 -3.34 -24.47
N PRO A 323 -4.53 -3.40 -25.71
CA PRO A 323 -5.16 -4.63 -26.21
C PRO A 323 -4.22 -5.85 -26.19
N TYR A 324 -2.93 -5.63 -26.39
CA TYR A 324 -1.91 -6.69 -26.36
C TYR A 324 -1.60 -7.15 -24.92
N ILE A 325 -1.48 -6.20 -23.97
CA ILE A 325 -1.33 -6.51 -22.56
C ILE A 325 -2.57 -7.26 -22.04
N GLU A 326 -3.78 -6.78 -22.33
CA GLU A 326 -5.04 -7.41 -21.92
C GLU A 326 -5.16 -8.84 -22.48
N ALA A 327 -4.78 -9.06 -23.75
CA ALA A 327 -4.79 -10.39 -24.38
C ALA A 327 -3.77 -11.32 -23.73
N SER A 328 -2.54 -10.85 -23.48
CA SER A 328 -1.50 -11.64 -22.82
C SER A 328 -1.87 -12.01 -21.39
N ILE A 329 -2.48 -11.08 -20.63
CA ILE A 329 -2.98 -11.35 -19.28
C ILE A 329 -4.09 -12.41 -19.33
N LEU A 330 -5.03 -12.28 -20.26
CA LEU A 330 -6.11 -13.28 -20.40
C LEU A 330 -5.57 -14.66 -20.75
N ASP A 331 -4.55 -14.75 -21.61
CA ASP A 331 -3.90 -16.01 -21.96
C ASP A 331 -3.26 -16.67 -20.73
N GLU A 332 -2.57 -15.89 -19.91
CA GLU A 332 -1.97 -16.38 -18.65
C GLU A 332 -3.06 -16.83 -17.65
N VAL A 333 -4.14 -16.05 -17.51
CA VAL A 333 -5.28 -16.41 -16.63
C VAL A 333 -5.94 -17.72 -17.07
N LEU A 334 -6.06 -17.95 -18.39
CA LEU A 334 -6.66 -19.18 -18.92
C LEU A 334 -5.71 -20.40 -18.84
N ALA A 335 -4.39 -20.15 -18.72
CA ALA A 335 -3.40 -21.21 -18.59
C ALA A 335 -3.20 -21.68 -17.13
N HIS A 336 -3.64 -20.90 -16.15
CA HIS A 336 -3.48 -21.17 -14.72
C HIS A 336 -4.84 -21.31 -14.02
N ARG A 337 -4.84 -21.98 -12.87
CA ARG A 337 -6.09 -22.19 -12.11
C ARG A 337 -6.51 -20.94 -11.35
N THR A 338 -5.52 -20.26 -10.72
CA THR A 338 -5.75 -19.08 -9.90
C THR A 338 -4.67 -18.04 -10.16
N THR A 339 -5.08 -16.82 -10.52
CA THR A 339 -4.18 -15.72 -10.86
C THR A 339 -4.56 -14.46 -10.10
N ILE A 340 -3.58 -13.77 -9.53
CA ILE A 340 -3.76 -12.40 -9.03
C ILE A 340 -3.07 -11.44 -10.00
N VAL A 341 -3.80 -10.41 -10.45
CA VAL A 341 -3.25 -9.32 -11.26
C VAL A 341 -3.18 -8.06 -10.40
N PHE A 342 -1.98 -7.64 -10.03
CA PHE A 342 -1.78 -6.41 -9.30
C PHE A 342 -1.69 -5.20 -10.23
N VAL A 343 -2.31 -4.12 -9.77
CA VAL A 343 -2.27 -2.80 -10.43
C VAL A 343 -2.02 -1.70 -9.40
N ASN A 344 -1.50 -0.55 -9.84
CA ASN A 344 -1.10 0.52 -8.93
C ASN A 344 -2.22 1.53 -8.59
N SER A 345 -3.41 1.42 -9.23
CA SER A 345 -4.54 2.31 -8.95
C SER A 345 -5.88 1.59 -8.97
N ARG A 346 -6.86 2.12 -8.22
CA ARG A 346 -8.23 1.57 -8.15
C ARG A 346 -8.94 1.71 -9.49
N GLY A 347 -8.72 2.85 -10.19
CA GLY A 347 -9.30 3.08 -11.52
C GLY A 347 -8.82 2.05 -12.53
N LEU A 348 -7.51 1.74 -12.52
CA LEU A 348 -6.95 0.71 -13.38
C LEU A 348 -7.45 -0.69 -12.99
N CYS A 349 -7.66 -0.95 -11.69
CA CYS A 349 -8.23 -2.20 -11.20
C CYS A 349 -9.61 -2.47 -11.81
N GLU A 350 -10.53 -1.50 -11.74
CA GLU A 350 -11.87 -1.62 -12.32
C GLU A 350 -11.82 -1.71 -13.85
N LYS A 351 -11.01 -0.87 -14.50
CA LYS A 351 -10.85 -0.87 -15.96
C LYS A 351 -10.36 -2.22 -16.48
N LEU A 352 -9.28 -2.74 -15.93
CA LEU A 352 -8.70 -4.01 -16.36
C LEU A 352 -9.65 -5.18 -16.10
N THR A 353 -10.32 -5.19 -14.94
CA THR A 353 -11.33 -6.20 -14.62
C THR A 353 -12.44 -6.23 -15.68
N ALA A 354 -13.00 -5.08 -16.02
CA ALA A 354 -14.05 -4.96 -17.02
C ALA A 354 -13.56 -5.43 -18.42
N ARG A 355 -12.37 -5.01 -18.82
CA ARG A 355 -11.76 -5.37 -20.10
C ARG A 355 -11.48 -6.87 -20.24
N LEU A 356 -10.96 -7.51 -19.19
CA LEU A 356 -10.71 -8.96 -19.19
C LEU A 356 -12.02 -9.74 -19.34
N ASN A 357 -13.10 -9.33 -18.66
CA ASN A 357 -14.41 -9.96 -18.79
C ASN A 357 -14.99 -9.77 -20.19
N ASP A 358 -14.90 -8.56 -20.77
CA ASP A 358 -15.35 -8.27 -22.14
C ASP A 358 -14.59 -9.10 -23.19
N LEU A 359 -13.26 -9.19 -23.03
CA LEU A 359 -12.39 -9.96 -23.93
C LEU A 359 -12.66 -11.46 -23.84
N TYR A 360 -12.86 -11.97 -22.62
CA TYR A 360 -13.23 -13.36 -22.37
C TYR A 360 -14.58 -13.70 -23.01
N ALA A 361 -15.63 -12.89 -22.78
CA ALA A 361 -16.94 -13.08 -23.38
C ALA A 361 -16.87 -13.09 -24.92
N LYS A 362 -16.06 -12.21 -25.51
CA LYS A 362 -15.84 -12.14 -26.96
C LYS A 362 -15.14 -13.41 -27.48
N ARG A 363 -14.11 -13.92 -26.80
CA ARG A 363 -13.40 -15.17 -27.17
C ARG A 363 -14.33 -16.39 -27.10
N MET A 364 -15.19 -16.43 -26.07
CA MET A 364 -16.09 -17.56 -25.85
C MET A 364 -17.34 -17.49 -26.73
N GLY A 365 -17.51 -16.45 -27.56
CA GLY A 365 -18.68 -16.27 -28.42
C GLY A 365 -20.00 -16.11 -27.63
N ILE A 366 -19.91 -15.67 -26.37
CA ILE A 366 -21.09 -15.47 -25.53
C ILE A 366 -21.82 -14.24 -26.03
N ALA A 367 -23.02 -14.46 -26.63
CA ALA A 367 -23.83 -13.42 -27.24
C ALA A 367 -24.25 -12.36 -26.19
N ARG A 368 -24.14 -11.10 -26.60
CA ARG A 368 -24.62 -9.95 -25.80
C ARG A 368 -26.17 -10.03 -25.75
N GLY A 369 -26.74 -10.08 -24.57
CA GLY A 369 -28.11 -9.67 -24.33
C GLY A 369 -28.18 -8.15 -24.32
N VAL A 370 -28.04 -7.52 -25.49
CA VAL A 370 -27.99 -6.06 -25.59
C VAL A 370 -29.22 -5.57 -26.30
N ASP A 371 -29.94 -4.69 -25.64
CA ASP A 371 -30.85 -3.75 -26.24
C ASP A 371 -30.01 -2.71 -27.05
N MET A 372 -29.95 -2.83 -28.36
CA MET A 372 -29.12 -2.03 -29.29
C MET A 372 -29.63 -0.62 -29.49
N ASP A 373 -30.74 -0.19 -28.90
CA ASP A 373 -31.45 1.05 -29.21
C ASP A 373 -31.27 2.21 -28.23
N ALA A 374 -30.28 2.13 -27.28
CA ALA A 374 -29.99 3.29 -26.45
C ALA A 374 -28.81 4.08 -27.02
N PRO A 375 -29.01 5.35 -27.48
CA PRO A 375 -27.90 6.17 -27.99
C PRO A 375 -26.91 6.46 -26.87
N ALA A 376 -25.65 6.01 -27.06
CA ALA A 376 -24.53 6.43 -26.23
C ALA A 376 -24.25 7.92 -26.48
N ALA A 377 -24.62 8.78 -25.54
CA ALA A 377 -24.23 10.16 -25.57
C ALA A 377 -22.71 10.26 -25.35
N PRO A 378 -21.94 10.87 -26.26
CA PRO A 378 -20.51 11.09 -26.05
C PRO A 378 -20.34 12.17 -25.01
N ILE A 379 -19.92 11.80 -23.81
CA ILE A 379 -19.46 12.78 -22.81
C ILE A 379 -18.02 13.13 -23.19
N ARG A 380 -17.83 14.34 -23.72
CA ARG A 380 -16.51 14.94 -23.84
C ARG A 380 -16.02 15.33 -22.44
N SER A 381 -15.02 14.63 -21.91
CA SER A 381 -14.21 15.16 -20.84
C SER A 381 -13.04 15.92 -21.49
N ASP A 382 -12.76 17.12 -21.03
CA ASP A 382 -11.68 18.01 -21.53
C ASP A 382 -10.25 17.49 -21.24
N LEU A 383 -10.12 16.25 -20.83
CA LEU A 383 -8.85 15.52 -20.64
C LEU A 383 -8.85 14.22 -21.47
N GLY A 384 -8.71 14.37 -22.75
CA GLY A 384 -8.06 13.50 -23.73
C GLY A 384 -8.24 11.97 -23.72
N SER A 385 -9.28 11.38 -23.11
CA SER A 385 -9.46 9.93 -23.12
C SER A 385 -10.90 9.54 -23.45
N THR A 386 -11.13 9.11 -24.69
CA THR A 386 -12.43 8.63 -25.21
C THR A 386 -12.68 7.13 -24.98
N ALA A 387 -11.96 6.45 -24.08
CA ALA A 387 -11.91 4.98 -24.07
C ALA A 387 -12.42 4.27 -22.80
N ASP A 388 -13.08 4.95 -21.87
CA ASP A 388 -13.33 4.36 -20.55
C ASP A 388 -14.75 3.83 -20.34
N MET A 389 -15.22 2.96 -21.25
CA MET A 389 -16.55 2.36 -21.17
C MET A 389 -16.44 0.84 -21.09
N SER A 390 -17.05 0.24 -20.06
CA SER A 390 -17.30 -1.20 -19.99
C SER A 390 -18.55 -1.56 -20.78
N THR A 391 -18.54 -2.70 -21.49
CA THR A 391 -19.68 -3.19 -22.25
C THR A 391 -20.63 -4.06 -21.43
N GLY A 392 -20.29 -4.35 -20.14
CA GLY A 392 -21.12 -5.15 -19.24
C GLY A 392 -21.18 -6.62 -19.66
N ALA A 393 -20.03 -7.29 -19.69
CA ALA A 393 -19.92 -8.67 -20.12
C ALA A 393 -20.80 -9.63 -19.29
N PRO A 394 -21.50 -10.58 -19.95
CA PRO A 394 -22.33 -11.55 -19.24
C PRO A 394 -21.53 -12.64 -18.53
N ALA A 395 -20.25 -12.86 -18.91
CA ALA A 395 -19.36 -13.84 -18.30
C ALA A 395 -18.31 -13.15 -17.43
N VAL A 396 -18.10 -13.67 -16.23
CA VAL A 396 -17.17 -13.13 -15.25
C VAL A 396 -16.02 -14.10 -15.06
N ILE A 397 -14.82 -13.76 -15.58
CA ILE A 397 -13.58 -14.49 -15.33
C ILE A 397 -12.71 -13.78 -14.28
N ALA A 398 -12.88 -12.46 -14.13
CA ALA A 398 -12.12 -11.64 -13.22
C ALA A 398 -13.02 -10.79 -12.33
N LYS A 399 -12.61 -10.55 -11.08
CA LYS A 399 -13.26 -9.63 -10.13
C LYS A 399 -12.27 -8.66 -9.55
N ALA A 400 -12.72 -7.41 -9.25
CA ALA A 400 -11.91 -6.36 -8.67
C ALA A 400 -11.85 -6.49 -7.14
N HIS A 401 -10.67 -6.23 -6.56
CA HIS A 401 -10.45 -6.22 -5.12
C HIS A 401 -9.61 -4.99 -4.72
N HIS A 402 -10.26 -4.00 -4.13
CA HIS A 402 -9.61 -2.78 -3.61
C HIS A 402 -10.41 -2.15 -2.47
N GLY A 403 -9.81 -1.19 -1.75
CA GLY A 403 -10.37 -0.60 -0.54
C GLY A 403 -11.75 0.05 -0.69
N SER A 404 -12.15 0.48 -1.90
CA SER A 404 -13.46 1.11 -2.16
C SER A 404 -14.58 0.11 -2.45
N VAL A 405 -14.26 -1.18 -2.67
CA VAL A 405 -15.27 -2.25 -2.78
C VAL A 405 -15.81 -2.60 -1.40
N SER A 406 -17.11 -2.89 -1.26
CA SER A 406 -17.71 -3.23 0.03
C SER A 406 -17.05 -4.45 0.68
N LYS A 407 -17.04 -4.49 2.02
CA LYS A 407 -16.42 -5.59 2.80
C LYS A 407 -17.02 -6.95 2.41
N GLU A 408 -18.32 -7.02 2.25
CA GLU A 408 -19.04 -8.25 1.92
C GLU A 408 -18.60 -8.79 0.56
N LYS A 409 -18.49 -7.92 -0.44
CA LYS A 409 -18.02 -8.30 -1.78
C LYS A 409 -16.55 -8.72 -1.78
N ARG A 410 -15.69 -8.02 -1.03
CA ARG A 410 -14.28 -8.41 -0.89
C ARG A 410 -14.15 -9.81 -0.28
N LEU A 411 -14.83 -10.07 0.83
CA LEU A 411 -14.87 -11.40 1.47
C LEU A 411 -15.44 -12.49 0.55
N GLN A 412 -16.37 -12.15 -0.34
CA GLN A 412 -16.88 -13.07 -1.35
C GLN A 412 -15.79 -13.41 -2.37
N VAL A 413 -15.10 -12.38 -2.91
CA VAL A 413 -13.98 -12.56 -3.87
C VAL A 413 -12.87 -13.40 -3.27
N GLU A 414 -12.47 -13.11 -2.03
CA GLU A 414 -11.46 -13.88 -1.29
C GLU A 414 -11.85 -15.36 -1.16
N ARG A 415 -13.11 -15.66 -0.81
CA ARG A 415 -13.62 -17.04 -0.69
C ARG A 415 -13.65 -17.77 -2.03
N GLU A 416 -14.15 -17.13 -3.07
CA GLU A 416 -14.23 -17.73 -4.42
C GLU A 416 -12.83 -18.01 -4.99
N LEU A 417 -11.86 -17.11 -4.76
CA LEU A 417 -10.48 -17.31 -5.17
C LEU A 417 -9.86 -18.49 -4.40
N LYS A 418 -10.02 -18.53 -3.07
CA LYS A 418 -9.53 -19.61 -2.19
C LYS A 418 -10.13 -20.97 -2.56
N ALA A 419 -11.38 -21.01 -2.97
CA ALA A 419 -12.04 -22.23 -3.45
C ALA A 419 -11.59 -22.63 -4.87
N GLY A 420 -10.88 -21.79 -5.60
CA GLY A 420 -10.52 -21.98 -7.01
C GLY A 420 -11.72 -21.87 -7.96
N GLU A 421 -12.80 -21.23 -7.52
CA GLU A 421 -14.01 -20.96 -8.31
C GLU A 421 -13.86 -19.71 -9.19
N LEU A 422 -12.96 -18.78 -8.78
CA LEU A 422 -12.67 -17.55 -9.51
C LEU A 422 -11.24 -17.62 -10.08
N PRO A 423 -11.08 -17.67 -11.41
CA PRO A 423 -9.76 -17.81 -12.03
C PRO A 423 -8.85 -16.59 -11.83
N CYS A 424 -9.43 -15.38 -11.75
CA CYS A 424 -8.65 -14.15 -11.70
C CYS A 424 -9.20 -13.12 -10.70
N VAL A 425 -8.31 -12.50 -9.94
CA VAL A 425 -8.60 -11.30 -9.15
C VAL A 425 -7.68 -10.18 -9.58
N VAL A 426 -8.24 -9.04 -9.97
CA VAL A 426 -7.46 -7.81 -10.19
C VAL A 426 -7.45 -7.01 -8.89
N ALA A 427 -6.27 -6.72 -8.34
CA ALA A 427 -6.14 -6.12 -7.02
C ALA A 427 -5.18 -4.93 -7.00
N THR A 428 -5.41 -4.01 -6.05
CA THR A 428 -4.42 -3.01 -5.62
C THR A 428 -3.63 -3.55 -4.41
N SER A 429 -2.96 -2.70 -3.63
CA SER A 429 -2.27 -3.08 -2.39
C SER A 429 -3.14 -3.78 -1.33
N SER A 430 -4.45 -3.92 -1.57
CA SER A 430 -5.37 -4.56 -0.63
C SER A 430 -5.13 -6.07 -0.42
N LEU A 431 -4.45 -6.75 -1.35
CA LEU A 431 -4.01 -8.15 -1.25
C LEU A 431 -2.49 -8.29 -1.12
N GLU A 432 -1.77 -7.19 -0.95
CA GLU A 432 -0.31 -7.16 -0.78
C GLU A 432 0.12 -7.70 0.59
N LEU A 433 -0.63 -7.40 1.65
CA LEU A 433 -0.34 -7.85 3.02
C LEU A 433 -0.94 -9.23 3.31
N GLY A 434 -0.30 -9.96 4.19
CA GLY A 434 -0.39 -11.36 4.63
C GLY A 434 -1.74 -12.07 4.80
N ILE A 435 -2.77 -11.76 4.01
CA ILE A 435 -4.03 -12.52 3.99
C ILE A 435 -3.79 -13.88 3.31
N ASP A 436 -4.26 -14.97 3.92
CA ASP A 436 -4.24 -16.30 3.31
C ASP A 436 -5.29 -16.38 2.18
N MET A 437 -4.79 -16.42 0.95
CA MET A 437 -5.62 -16.52 -0.27
C MET A 437 -5.70 -17.94 -0.84
N GLY A 438 -5.14 -18.93 -0.13
CA GLY A 438 -5.02 -20.30 -0.63
C GLY A 438 -3.89 -20.43 -1.66
N SER A 439 -3.98 -21.43 -2.53
CA SER A 439 -2.99 -21.66 -3.58
C SER A 439 -3.22 -20.70 -4.74
N ILE A 440 -2.30 -19.76 -4.92
CA ILE A 440 -2.23 -18.87 -6.09
C ILE A 440 -1.10 -19.39 -6.99
N ASP A 441 -1.41 -19.73 -8.23
CA ASP A 441 -0.44 -20.32 -9.15
C ASP A 441 0.46 -19.23 -9.79
N LEU A 442 -0.11 -18.05 -10.06
CA LEU A 442 0.57 -16.99 -10.79
C LEU A 442 0.20 -15.60 -10.26
N VAL A 443 1.21 -14.74 -10.19
CA VAL A 443 1.02 -13.30 -9.96
C VAL A 443 1.43 -12.51 -11.19
N LEU A 444 0.55 -11.66 -11.68
CA LEU A 444 0.83 -10.70 -12.74
C LEU A 444 0.83 -9.27 -12.17
N GLN A 445 1.73 -8.45 -12.66
CA GLN A 445 1.83 -7.05 -12.28
C GLN A 445 1.74 -6.18 -13.53
N VAL A 446 0.79 -5.25 -13.56
CA VAL A 446 0.68 -4.25 -14.64
C VAL A 446 1.32 -2.95 -14.21
N ALA A 447 2.24 -2.43 -15.01
CA ALA A 447 3.23 -1.41 -14.67
C ALA A 447 4.23 -1.88 -13.60
N ALA A 448 5.34 -1.15 -13.42
CA ALA A 448 6.29 -1.46 -12.36
C ALA A 448 5.64 -1.32 -10.98
N PRO A 449 5.95 -2.19 -10.01
CA PRO A 449 5.50 -2.01 -8.63
C PRO A 449 6.09 -0.72 -8.04
N PRO A 450 5.43 -0.11 -7.03
CA PRO A 450 5.85 1.19 -6.50
C PRO A 450 7.19 1.16 -5.75
N SER A 451 7.61 -0.01 -5.30
CA SER A 451 8.87 -0.26 -4.61
C SER A 451 9.29 -1.73 -4.72
N VAL A 452 10.56 -2.03 -4.48
CA VAL A 452 11.06 -3.43 -4.44
C VAL A 452 10.41 -4.20 -3.30
N ALA A 453 10.20 -3.55 -2.15
CA ALA A 453 9.49 -4.16 -1.01
C ALA A 453 8.06 -4.57 -1.40
N SER A 454 7.31 -3.71 -2.09
CA SER A 454 5.99 -4.02 -2.62
C SER A 454 6.03 -5.14 -3.66
N ALA A 455 7.04 -5.13 -4.56
CA ALA A 455 7.25 -6.19 -5.55
C ALA A 455 7.39 -7.57 -4.89
N LEU A 456 8.25 -7.68 -3.88
CA LEU A 456 8.47 -8.91 -3.10
C LEU A 456 7.17 -9.40 -2.42
N GLN A 457 6.38 -8.48 -1.85
CA GLN A 457 5.14 -8.83 -1.19
C GLN A 457 4.06 -9.30 -2.17
N ARG A 458 3.99 -8.71 -3.38
CA ARG A 458 3.03 -9.07 -4.43
C ARG A 458 3.39 -10.39 -5.07
N ILE A 459 4.62 -10.54 -5.58
CA ILE A 459 5.08 -11.77 -6.24
C ILE A 459 5.12 -12.94 -5.26
N GLY A 460 5.49 -12.69 -3.99
CA GLY A 460 5.45 -13.67 -2.91
C GLY A 460 4.05 -14.21 -2.56
N ARG A 461 2.96 -13.72 -3.22
CA ARG A 461 1.63 -14.35 -3.14
C ARG A 461 1.51 -15.62 -3.98
N ALA A 462 2.34 -15.78 -5.03
CA ALA A 462 2.36 -17.00 -5.83
C ALA A 462 3.04 -18.12 -5.05
N ASN A 463 2.45 -19.33 -5.08
CA ASN A 463 2.97 -20.54 -4.40
C ASN A 463 3.37 -20.27 -2.93
N HIS A 464 2.50 -19.60 -2.19
CA HIS A 464 2.69 -19.15 -0.81
C HIS A 464 2.79 -20.32 0.19
N GLN A 465 3.76 -21.22 -0.02
CA GLN A 465 4.04 -22.38 0.81
C GLN A 465 5.54 -22.45 1.15
N VAL A 466 5.88 -23.10 2.26
CA VAL A 466 7.29 -23.32 2.64
C VAL A 466 8.01 -24.09 1.54
N GLY A 467 9.10 -23.53 0.98
CA GLY A 467 9.83 -24.12 -0.13
C GLY A 467 9.20 -23.96 -1.52
N GLY A 468 8.08 -23.22 -1.64
CA GLY A 468 7.46 -22.93 -2.91
C GLY A 468 8.22 -21.85 -3.71
N ARG A 469 8.36 -22.04 -5.03
CA ARG A 469 8.93 -21.04 -5.94
C ARG A 469 7.85 -20.06 -6.37
N SER A 470 8.03 -18.77 -6.08
CA SER A 470 7.09 -17.72 -6.47
C SER A 470 7.25 -17.37 -7.94
N THR A 471 6.16 -17.43 -8.72
CA THR A 471 6.17 -17.15 -10.16
C THR A 471 5.35 -15.89 -10.47
N GLY A 472 5.97 -14.97 -11.23
CA GLY A 472 5.25 -13.75 -11.62
C GLY A 472 5.76 -13.13 -12.92
N SER A 473 4.91 -12.26 -13.51
CA SER A 473 5.29 -11.46 -14.68
C SER A 473 4.90 -10.01 -14.50
N ILE A 474 5.77 -9.09 -14.93
CA ILE A 474 5.55 -7.64 -14.93
C ILE A 474 5.30 -7.22 -16.38
N PHE A 475 4.21 -6.49 -16.63
CA PHE A 475 3.83 -5.95 -17.94
C PHE A 475 4.01 -4.42 -17.95
N PRO A 476 5.14 -3.91 -18.46
CA PRO A 476 5.33 -2.47 -18.68
C PRO A 476 4.34 -1.93 -19.72
N ARG A 477 3.84 -0.71 -19.51
CA ARG A 477 2.91 -0.04 -20.43
C ARG A 477 3.61 0.90 -21.40
N THR A 478 4.83 1.33 -21.04
CA THR A 478 5.68 2.23 -21.82
C THR A 478 7.12 1.72 -21.83
N ARG A 479 7.93 2.17 -22.78
CA ARG A 479 9.35 1.81 -22.83
C ARG A 479 10.12 2.23 -21.58
N THR A 480 9.78 3.37 -20.98
CA THR A 480 10.39 3.86 -19.74
C THR A 480 10.04 2.97 -18.54
N GLU A 481 8.83 2.41 -18.50
CA GLU A 481 8.44 1.46 -17.44
C GLU A 481 9.19 0.11 -17.53
N ILE A 482 9.81 -0.24 -18.67
CA ILE A 482 10.68 -1.42 -18.77
C ILE A 482 11.88 -1.26 -17.84
N ILE A 483 12.44 -0.04 -17.74
CA ILE A 483 13.55 0.26 -16.84
C ILE A 483 13.13 0.03 -15.38
N ASP A 484 11.97 0.58 -14.99
CA ASP A 484 11.47 0.45 -13.63
C ASP A 484 11.13 -1.01 -13.28
N ALA A 485 10.61 -1.79 -14.25
CA ALA A 485 10.33 -3.22 -14.10
C ALA A 485 11.61 -4.05 -13.94
N ALA A 486 12.66 -3.75 -14.74
CA ALA A 486 13.95 -4.41 -14.66
C ALA A 486 14.62 -4.13 -13.32
N VAL A 487 14.66 -2.86 -12.87
CA VAL A 487 15.22 -2.47 -11.57
C VAL A 487 14.47 -3.12 -10.41
N ALA A 488 13.15 -3.24 -10.50
CA ALA A 488 12.37 -3.94 -9.49
C ALA A 488 12.69 -5.44 -9.46
N ALA A 489 12.84 -6.10 -10.62
CA ALA A 489 13.21 -7.51 -10.73
C ALA A 489 14.62 -7.76 -10.18
N GLU A 490 15.62 -6.98 -10.61
CA GLU A 490 16.99 -7.03 -10.10
C GLU A 490 17.03 -6.83 -8.58
N GLY A 491 16.32 -5.80 -8.07
CA GLY A 491 16.22 -5.51 -6.64
C GLY A 491 15.60 -6.66 -5.84
N MET A 492 14.60 -7.34 -6.39
CA MET A 492 14.02 -8.55 -5.76
C MET A 492 15.03 -9.69 -5.69
N TYR A 493 15.76 -10.00 -6.78
CA TYR A 493 16.76 -11.06 -6.81
C TYR A 493 17.95 -10.78 -5.88
N GLU A 494 18.35 -9.53 -5.74
CA GLU A 494 19.47 -9.13 -4.88
C GLU A 494 19.06 -8.84 -3.44
N GLY A 495 17.75 -8.70 -3.15
CA GLY A 495 17.24 -8.31 -1.84
C GLY A 495 17.50 -6.84 -1.51
N ARG A 496 17.69 -5.98 -2.53
CA ARG A 496 17.88 -4.54 -2.38
C ARG A 496 16.54 -3.83 -2.22
N ILE A 497 16.04 -3.76 -1.00
CA ILE A 497 14.79 -3.05 -0.66
C ILE A 497 15.08 -1.63 -0.18
N GLU A 498 14.12 -0.74 -0.35
CA GLU A 498 14.18 0.64 0.10
C GLU A 498 14.25 0.75 1.63
N GLN A 499 14.88 1.81 2.12
CA GLN A 499 14.94 2.07 3.56
C GLN A 499 13.59 2.52 4.11
N THR A 500 13.23 1.98 5.27
CA THR A 500 12.09 2.44 6.07
C THR A 500 12.60 3.41 7.13
N ALA A 501 12.28 4.69 7.02
CA ALA A 501 12.56 5.68 8.03
C ALA A 501 11.38 5.83 9.00
N LEU A 502 11.65 5.92 10.31
CA LEU A 502 10.62 6.20 11.30
C LEU A 502 10.15 7.66 11.21
N VAL A 503 8.85 7.88 11.35
CA VAL A 503 8.30 9.23 11.54
C VAL A 503 8.69 9.73 12.90
N LYS A 504 9.53 10.78 12.97
CA LYS A 504 10.05 11.34 14.23
C LYS A 504 9.19 12.50 14.72
N ASN A 505 8.95 12.54 16.04
CA ASN A 505 8.38 13.66 16.78
C ASN A 505 7.06 14.21 16.21
N ALA A 506 6.12 13.35 15.75
CA ALA A 506 4.82 13.76 15.21
C ALA A 506 3.98 14.46 16.31
N LEU A 507 3.91 15.80 16.30
CA LEU A 507 3.29 16.59 17.36
C LEU A 507 1.77 16.48 17.41
N ASP A 508 1.12 16.21 16.30
CA ASP A 508 -0.33 15.98 16.24
C ASP A 508 -0.71 14.64 16.88
N VAL A 509 0.10 13.59 16.66
CA VAL A 509 -0.05 12.29 17.33
C VAL A 509 0.24 12.41 18.82
N LEU A 510 1.28 13.17 19.21
CA LEU A 510 1.58 13.47 20.60
C LEU A 510 0.41 14.18 21.28
N ALA A 511 -0.18 15.18 20.64
CA ALA A 511 -1.34 15.89 21.17
C ALA A 511 -2.54 14.95 21.41
N GLN A 512 -2.86 14.08 20.44
CA GLN A 512 -3.93 13.09 20.54
C GLN A 512 -3.70 12.11 21.69
N GLN A 513 -2.50 11.54 21.79
CA GLN A 513 -2.13 10.56 22.83
C GLN A 513 -2.11 11.22 24.22
N THR A 514 -1.65 12.45 24.33
CA THR A 514 -1.67 13.22 25.60
C THR A 514 -3.09 13.41 26.09
N VAL A 515 -4.00 13.87 25.24
CA VAL A 515 -5.41 14.04 25.62
C VAL A 515 -6.04 12.71 26.04
N ALA A 516 -5.70 11.63 25.36
CA ALA A 516 -6.21 10.29 25.67
C ALA A 516 -5.67 9.72 26.99
N ALA A 517 -4.40 9.99 27.30
CA ALA A 517 -3.79 9.56 28.56
C ALA A 517 -4.36 10.35 29.74
N VAL A 518 -4.39 11.68 29.66
CA VAL A 518 -4.94 12.58 30.69
C VAL A 518 -6.46 12.33 30.93
N ALA A 519 -7.17 11.87 29.90
CA ALA A 519 -8.60 11.52 30.03
C ALA A 519 -8.87 10.37 30.99
N MET A 520 -7.86 9.52 31.24
CA MET A 520 -7.97 8.32 32.08
C MET A 520 -7.38 8.51 33.46
N ASP A 521 -6.29 9.26 33.58
CA ASP A 521 -5.55 9.44 34.81
C ASP A 521 -4.99 10.87 34.91
N GLU A 522 -4.83 11.38 36.12
CA GLU A 522 -4.02 12.58 36.39
C GLU A 522 -2.54 12.23 36.20
N LEU A 523 -1.80 12.98 35.40
CA LEU A 523 -0.40 12.71 35.06
C LEU A 523 0.54 13.82 35.57
N ALA A 524 1.71 13.47 36.05
CA ALA A 524 2.81 14.42 36.15
C ALA A 524 3.36 14.71 34.75
N ALA A 525 3.60 15.97 34.42
CA ALA A 525 4.06 16.37 33.09
C ALA A 525 5.45 15.79 32.75
N ASP A 526 6.33 15.66 33.75
CA ASP A 526 7.66 15.09 33.58
C ASP A 526 7.60 13.57 33.37
N ASP A 527 6.82 12.86 34.16
CA ASP A 527 6.60 11.40 33.99
C ASP A 527 6.01 11.10 32.60
N TRP A 528 5.06 11.94 32.14
CA TRP A 528 4.49 11.77 30.80
C TRP A 528 5.51 12.06 29.69
N PHE A 529 6.40 13.05 29.90
CA PHE A 529 7.49 13.32 28.95
C PHE A 529 8.44 12.12 28.85
N ASP A 530 8.78 11.51 29.98
CA ASP A 530 9.65 10.34 30.01
C ASP A 530 8.98 9.12 29.37
N THR A 531 7.68 8.88 29.64
CA THR A 531 6.89 7.85 28.96
C THR A 531 6.90 8.04 27.43
N VAL A 532 6.66 9.27 26.96
CA VAL A 532 6.66 9.59 25.53
C VAL A 532 8.01 9.29 24.88
N ARG A 533 9.11 9.63 25.54
CA ARG A 533 10.48 9.42 25.01
C ARG A 533 10.94 7.97 25.01
N ARG A 534 10.27 7.07 25.72
CA ARG A 534 10.52 5.62 25.60
C ARG A 534 10.17 5.11 24.20
N ALA A 535 9.13 5.65 23.59
CA ALA A 535 8.77 5.31 22.23
C ALA A 535 9.84 5.78 21.23
N ALA A 536 10.39 4.88 20.41
CA ALA A 536 11.47 5.18 19.47
C ALA A 536 11.21 6.39 18.55
N PRO A 537 9.98 6.59 17.99
CA PRO A 537 9.65 7.79 17.22
C PRO A 537 9.80 9.12 17.99
N TYR A 538 9.84 9.08 19.32
CA TYR A 538 9.91 10.26 20.19
C TYR A 538 11.16 10.30 21.08
N SER A 539 12.10 9.38 20.89
CA SER A 539 13.31 9.29 21.73
C SER A 539 14.13 10.59 21.72
N GLU A 540 14.08 11.34 20.62
CA GLU A 540 14.77 12.61 20.41
C GLU A 540 13.85 13.84 20.58
N LEU A 541 12.64 13.67 21.19
CA LEU A 541 11.68 14.77 21.34
C LEU A 541 12.26 15.87 22.24
N PRO A 542 12.41 17.12 21.74
CA PRO A 542 12.88 18.23 22.56
C PRO A 542 11.81 18.62 23.59
N ARG A 543 12.24 18.90 24.83
CA ARG A 543 11.35 19.37 25.89
C ARG A 543 10.50 20.58 25.48
N ARG A 544 11.11 21.55 24.77
CA ARG A 544 10.40 22.73 24.27
C ARG A 544 9.24 22.37 23.34
N ALA A 545 9.40 21.37 22.46
CA ALA A 545 8.35 20.93 21.56
C ALA A 545 7.19 20.25 22.34
N PHE A 546 7.54 19.41 23.33
CA PHE A 546 6.58 18.81 24.23
C PHE A 546 5.79 19.87 25.01
N ASP A 547 6.45 20.83 25.67
CA ASP A 547 5.80 21.90 26.42
C ASP A 547 4.95 22.81 25.54
N SER A 548 5.33 23.00 24.26
CA SER A 548 4.53 23.74 23.28
C SER A 548 3.21 23.02 22.98
N VAL A 549 3.23 21.68 22.82
CA VAL A 549 2.00 20.89 22.66
C VAL A 549 1.13 20.96 23.91
N LEU A 550 1.69 20.80 25.11
CA LEU A 550 0.94 20.95 26.36
C LEU A 550 0.31 22.34 26.49
N SER A 551 1.05 23.39 26.16
CA SER A 551 0.54 24.78 26.18
C SER A 551 -0.62 24.98 25.22
N MET A 552 -0.55 24.41 24.01
CA MET A 552 -1.63 24.42 23.03
C MET A 552 -2.88 23.70 23.59
N LEU A 553 -2.69 22.51 24.12
CA LEU A 553 -3.79 21.71 24.68
C LEU A 553 -4.43 22.37 25.92
N ALA A 554 -3.64 23.11 26.69
CA ALA A 554 -4.11 23.90 27.85
C ALA A 554 -4.77 25.25 27.47
N GLY A 555 -4.81 25.60 26.17
CA GLY A 555 -5.55 26.77 25.68
C GLY A 555 -4.71 28.05 25.58
N ARG A 556 -3.40 28.00 25.47
CA ARG A 556 -2.54 29.19 25.26
C ARG A 556 -2.98 30.05 24.08
N TYR A 557 -3.55 29.43 23.05
CA TYR A 557 -3.97 30.08 21.80
C TYR A 557 -5.48 30.26 21.72
N ALA A 558 -6.20 30.08 22.86
CA ALA A 558 -7.64 30.23 22.91
C ALA A 558 -8.04 31.68 22.60
N THR A 559 -8.94 31.86 21.64
CA THR A 559 -9.53 33.13 21.26
C THR A 559 -11.06 33.02 21.35
N ALA A 560 -11.72 34.14 21.59
CA ALA A 560 -13.20 34.17 21.66
C ALA A 560 -13.84 33.77 20.31
N ASP A 561 -13.15 34.00 19.22
CA ASP A 561 -13.65 33.82 17.86
C ASP A 561 -13.51 32.37 17.31
N LEU A 562 -12.66 31.54 17.93
CA LEU A 562 -12.39 30.21 17.45
C LEU A 562 -12.50 29.16 18.56
N ALA A 563 -13.65 28.48 18.59
CA ALA A 563 -13.93 27.39 19.53
C ALA A 563 -12.94 26.22 19.39
N GLU A 564 -12.29 26.08 18.22
CA GLU A 564 -11.28 25.07 17.89
C GLU A 564 -10.05 25.16 18.78
N PHE A 565 -9.66 26.35 19.22
CA PHE A 565 -8.54 26.59 20.15
C PHE A 565 -8.91 26.44 21.64
N SER A 566 -10.13 26.02 21.93
CA SER A 566 -10.54 25.79 23.33
C SER A 566 -9.66 24.76 24.01
N PRO A 567 -9.33 24.94 25.30
CA PRO A 567 -8.48 24.01 26.03
C PRO A 567 -9.06 22.59 26.07
N ARG A 568 -8.21 21.59 25.87
CA ARG A 568 -8.55 20.14 25.91
C ARG A 568 -8.22 19.52 27.26
N ILE A 569 -7.19 20.06 27.93
CA ILE A 569 -6.73 19.65 29.26
C ILE A 569 -6.54 20.86 30.16
N VAL A 570 -6.30 20.62 31.45
CA VAL A 570 -5.76 21.62 32.40
C VAL A 570 -4.31 21.28 32.66
N TRP A 571 -3.42 22.25 32.56
CA TRP A 571 -2.04 22.15 32.99
C TRP A 571 -1.79 23.03 34.19
N ASP A 572 -1.76 22.41 35.40
CA ASP A 572 -1.29 23.05 36.63
C ASP A 572 0.23 23.12 36.62
N ARG A 573 0.76 24.27 36.24
CA ARG A 573 2.21 24.48 36.09
C ARG A 573 2.91 24.54 37.44
N GLU A 574 2.25 24.94 38.50
CA GLU A 574 2.86 25.02 39.84
C GLU A 574 3.10 23.63 40.40
N ARG A 575 2.15 22.71 40.20
CA ARG A 575 2.24 21.32 40.64
C ARG A 575 2.81 20.38 39.59
N GLY A 576 3.02 20.85 38.36
CA GLY A 576 3.49 20.03 37.25
C GLY A 576 2.46 18.96 36.82
N ARG A 577 1.14 19.21 37.04
CA ARG A 577 0.09 18.21 36.81
C ARG A 577 -0.75 18.49 35.58
N LEU A 578 -1.11 17.42 34.88
CA LEU A 578 -2.03 17.42 33.74
C LEU A 578 -3.34 16.76 34.16
N LEU A 579 -4.47 17.46 33.97
CA LEU A 579 -5.79 17.02 34.41
C LEU A 579 -6.79 17.07 33.25
N ALA A 580 -7.75 16.14 33.27
CA ALA A 580 -8.84 16.10 32.30
C ALA A 580 -9.83 17.27 32.54
N ARG A 581 -10.38 17.77 31.43
CA ARG A 581 -11.56 18.65 31.46
C ARG A 581 -12.84 17.83 31.23
N PRO A 582 -14.02 18.34 31.63
CA PRO A 582 -15.28 17.72 31.22
C PRO A 582 -15.33 17.52 29.69
N GLY A 583 -15.55 16.27 29.21
CA GLY A 583 -15.63 15.95 27.80
C GLY A 583 -14.31 15.55 27.13
N THR A 584 -13.15 15.62 27.81
CA THR A 584 -11.83 15.22 27.27
C THR A 584 -11.85 13.80 26.71
N GLN A 585 -12.36 12.82 27.46
CA GLN A 585 -12.44 11.43 27.01
C GLN A 585 -13.31 11.27 25.74
N ARG A 586 -14.44 11.98 25.69
CA ARG A 586 -15.32 11.94 24.52
C ARG A 586 -14.58 12.44 23.27
N GLN A 587 -13.82 13.53 23.39
CA GLN A 587 -13.03 14.07 22.27
C GLN A 587 -11.97 13.08 21.79
N ALA A 588 -11.22 12.46 22.71
CA ALA A 588 -10.21 11.46 22.39
C ALA A 588 -10.81 10.25 21.68
N VAL A 589 -11.98 9.78 22.11
CA VAL A 589 -12.65 8.61 21.50
C VAL A 589 -13.27 8.95 20.14
N MET A 590 -13.78 10.17 19.94
CA MET A 590 -14.41 10.57 18.67
C MET A 590 -13.42 10.75 17.52
N SER A 591 -12.19 11.12 17.80
CA SER A 591 -11.13 11.37 16.81
C SER A 591 -10.01 10.35 16.93
N ALA A 592 -10.35 9.11 17.21
CA ALA A 592 -9.38 8.03 17.38
C ALA A 592 -8.68 7.65 16.06
N GLY A 593 -7.37 7.52 16.10
CA GLY A 593 -6.55 7.04 14.98
C GLY A 593 -5.93 8.15 14.13
N THR A 594 -5.14 7.72 13.16
CA THR A 594 -4.31 8.60 12.31
C THR A 594 -4.70 8.57 10.84
N ILE A 595 -5.66 7.72 10.44
CA ILE A 595 -6.12 7.60 9.06
C ILE A 595 -6.97 8.83 8.69
N PRO A 596 -6.52 9.66 7.73
CA PRO A 596 -7.23 10.87 7.37
C PRO A 596 -8.58 10.56 6.70
N ASP A 597 -9.55 11.44 6.90
CA ASP A 597 -10.82 11.41 6.17
C ASP A 597 -10.61 11.96 4.76
N ARG A 598 -10.70 11.08 3.76
CA ARG A 598 -10.45 11.41 2.35
C ARG A 598 -11.71 11.90 1.60
N GLY A 599 -12.83 12.13 2.27
CA GLY A 599 -14.04 12.61 1.61
C GLY A 599 -14.67 11.57 0.67
N MET A 600 -14.78 10.32 1.13
CA MET A 600 -15.41 9.25 0.36
C MET A 600 -16.92 9.25 0.57
N PHE A 601 -17.69 9.17 -0.54
CA PHE A 601 -19.13 8.97 -0.52
C PHE A 601 -19.44 7.47 -0.50
N SER A 602 -20.28 7.05 0.43
CA SER A 602 -20.76 5.66 0.45
C SER A 602 -21.76 5.44 -0.68
N VAL A 603 -21.55 4.38 -1.48
CA VAL A 603 -22.49 3.94 -2.52
C VAL A 603 -23.40 2.88 -1.93
N VAL A 604 -24.72 3.13 -1.96
CA VAL A 604 -25.73 2.30 -1.31
C VAL A 604 -26.91 2.00 -2.24
N LEU A 605 -27.61 0.90 -1.99
CA LEU A 605 -28.87 0.58 -2.65
C LEU A 605 -30.04 1.35 -2.02
N PRO A 606 -31.15 1.58 -2.74
CA PRO A 606 -32.36 2.22 -2.21
C PRO A 606 -32.94 1.46 -1.01
N GLU A 607 -33.76 2.15 -0.21
CA GLU A 607 -34.45 1.55 0.93
C GLU A 607 -35.58 0.62 0.46
N GLY A 608 -35.34 -0.69 0.54
CA GLY A 608 -36.35 -1.72 0.32
C GLY A 608 -36.60 -2.52 1.60
N ASP A 609 -37.80 -3.10 1.75
CA ASP A 609 -38.19 -3.92 2.88
C ASP A 609 -37.28 -5.13 3.07
N GLY A 610 -36.55 -5.19 4.18
CA GLY A 610 -35.87 -6.36 4.68
C GLY A 610 -34.35 -6.40 4.52
N ALA A 611 -33.65 -6.37 5.64
CA ALA A 611 -32.24 -6.61 5.91
C ALA A 611 -31.32 -5.36 5.97
N GLN A 612 -31.10 -4.90 7.17
CA GLN A 612 -30.25 -3.76 7.57
C GLN A 612 -28.74 -3.91 7.30
N GLY A 613 -28.27 -4.95 6.64
CA GLY A 613 -26.82 -5.20 6.45
C GLY A 613 -26.30 -5.22 5.01
N ARG A 614 -27.15 -5.32 4.00
CA ARG A 614 -26.73 -5.62 2.60
C ARG A 614 -26.74 -4.42 1.65
N ARG A 615 -26.70 -3.21 2.14
CA ARG A 615 -26.99 -2.01 1.31
C ARG A 615 -25.76 -1.33 0.71
N ARG A 616 -24.56 -1.51 1.27
CA ARG A 616 -23.37 -0.81 0.80
C ARG A 616 -22.73 -1.54 -0.37
N VAL A 617 -22.61 -0.87 -1.50
CA VAL A 617 -21.94 -1.38 -2.71
C VAL A 617 -20.43 -1.09 -2.63
N GLY A 618 -20.05 0.13 -2.22
CA GLY A 618 -18.68 0.56 -2.15
C GLY A 618 -18.55 2.02 -1.75
N GLU A 619 -17.47 2.68 -2.25
CA GLU A 619 -17.18 4.09 -2.00
C GLU A 619 -16.70 4.76 -3.30
N LEU A 620 -17.09 6.01 -3.49
CA LEU A 620 -16.61 6.90 -4.54
C LEU A 620 -15.90 8.10 -3.95
N ASP A 621 -14.90 8.60 -4.66
CA ASP A 621 -14.25 9.87 -4.31
C ASP A 621 -15.23 11.04 -4.42
N GLU A 622 -15.13 12.03 -3.52
CA GLU A 622 -16.00 13.21 -3.50
C GLU A 622 -15.94 13.98 -4.82
N GLU A 623 -14.77 14.07 -5.46
CA GLU A 623 -14.63 14.76 -6.74
C GLU A 623 -15.36 14.02 -7.86
N MET A 624 -15.26 12.67 -7.90
CA MET A 624 -16.04 11.84 -8.82
C MET A 624 -17.55 12.09 -8.66
N VAL A 625 -18.03 12.21 -7.39
CA VAL A 625 -19.44 12.44 -7.11
C VAL A 625 -19.89 13.82 -7.58
N TYR A 626 -19.07 14.85 -7.43
CA TYR A 626 -19.40 16.20 -7.93
C TYR A 626 -19.45 16.29 -9.46
N GLU A 627 -18.68 15.47 -10.16
CA GLU A 627 -18.74 15.38 -11.62
C GLU A 627 -19.86 14.48 -12.14
N SER A 628 -20.48 13.66 -11.27
CA SER A 628 -21.55 12.73 -11.62
C SER A 628 -22.92 13.38 -11.54
N ARG A 629 -23.83 12.88 -12.37
CA ARG A 629 -25.24 13.30 -12.40
C ARG A 629 -26.17 12.13 -12.09
N VAL A 630 -27.36 12.43 -11.60
CA VAL A 630 -28.44 11.44 -11.48
C VAL A 630 -28.74 10.88 -12.88
N GLY A 631 -28.79 9.56 -13.02
CA GLY A 631 -28.94 8.85 -14.28
C GLY A 631 -27.62 8.29 -14.87
N ASP A 632 -26.46 8.79 -14.44
CA ASP A 632 -25.16 8.27 -14.88
C ASP A 632 -25.01 6.81 -14.45
N ILE A 633 -24.33 6.02 -15.30
CA ILE A 633 -24.02 4.62 -15.01
C ILE A 633 -22.53 4.52 -14.71
N ILE A 634 -22.21 3.92 -13.57
CA ILE A 634 -20.84 3.71 -13.10
C ILE A 634 -20.55 2.23 -12.90
N THR A 635 -19.30 1.82 -13.03
CA THR A 635 -18.85 0.47 -12.68
C THR A 635 -18.25 0.48 -11.29
N LEU A 636 -18.67 -0.43 -10.41
CA LEU A 636 -18.07 -0.62 -9.10
C LEU A 636 -18.21 -2.08 -8.67
N GLY A 637 -17.07 -2.72 -8.41
CA GLY A 637 -17.02 -4.12 -7.98
C GLY A 637 -17.54 -5.11 -9.04
N THR A 638 -17.17 -4.94 -10.32
CA THR A 638 -17.57 -5.74 -11.48
C THR A 638 -19.04 -5.61 -11.92
N SER A 639 -19.81 -4.75 -11.29
CA SER A 639 -21.22 -4.52 -11.62
C SER A 639 -21.42 -3.09 -12.11
N SER A 640 -22.34 -2.90 -13.06
CA SER A 640 -22.77 -1.56 -13.49
C SER A 640 -23.93 -1.08 -12.63
N TRP A 641 -23.88 0.18 -12.24
CA TRP A 641 -24.82 0.83 -11.33
C TRP A 641 -25.29 2.16 -11.90
N ARG A 642 -26.60 2.38 -11.93
CA ARG A 642 -27.16 3.68 -12.28
C ARG A 642 -27.30 4.51 -11.02
N ILE A 643 -26.82 5.75 -11.03
CA ILE A 643 -27.02 6.72 -9.95
C ILE A 643 -28.48 7.16 -9.96
N SER A 644 -29.22 6.81 -8.90
CA SER A 644 -30.61 7.24 -8.74
C SER A 644 -30.73 8.54 -7.92
N GLU A 645 -29.82 8.75 -6.95
CA GLU A 645 -29.82 9.95 -6.13
C GLU A 645 -28.41 10.24 -5.57
N ILE A 646 -28.07 11.52 -5.44
CA ILE A 646 -26.83 11.98 -4.78
C ILE A 646 -27.25 12.82 -3.56
N THR A 647 -26.94 12.33 -2.36
CA THR A 647 -27.21 13.02 -1.09
C THR A 647 -25.94 13.69 -0.56
N ARG A 648 -25.97 14.25 0.64
CA ARG A 648 -24.82 14.94 1.26
C ARG A 648 -23.65 14.03 1.62
N ASP A 649 -23.90 12.74 1.85
CA ASP A 649 -22.90 11.78 2.40
C ASP A 649 -22.89 10.43 1.68
N ARG A 650 -23.78 10.23 0.71
CA ARG A 650 -23.93 8.96 -0.01
C ARG A 650 -24.49 9.14 -1.41
N VAL A 651 -24.22 8.14 -2.25
CA VAL A 651 -24.78 7.98 -3.60
C VAL A 651 -25.69 6.76 -3.58
N ILE A 652 -26.94 6.93 -3.97
CA ILE A 652 -27.93 5.85 -4.06
C ILE A 652 -27.90 5.34 -5.48
N VAL A 653 -27.73 4.03 -5.66
CA VAL A 653 -27.58 3.41 -6.98
C VAL A 653 -28.49 2.20 -7.14
N GLU A 654 -28.93 1.98 -8.38
CA GLU A 654 -29.69 0.81 -8.81
C GLU A 654 -28.88 -0.08 -9.73
N PRO A 655 -29.07 -1.42 -9.73
CA PRO A 655 -28.39 -2.29 -10.66
C PRO A 655 -28.72 -1.92 -12.13
N ALA A 656 -27.70 -1.86 -12.99
CA ALA A 656 -27.82 -1.56 -14.41
C ALA A 656 -27.01 -2.58 -15.26
N PRO A 657 -27.34 -3.89 -15.19
CA PRO A 657 -26.58 -4.92 -15.89
C PRO A 657 -26.66 -4.74 -17.40
N GLY A 658 -25.55 -5.04 -18.12
CA GLY A 658 -25.48 -4.96 -19.58
C GLY A 658 -25.43 -3.55 -20.17
N ARG A 659 -25.38 -2.52 -19.34
CA ARG A 659 -25.26 -1.13 -19.78
C ARG A 659 -23.82 -0.68 -19.79
N SER A 660 -23.47 0.15 -20.76
CA SER A 660 -22.21 0.85 -20.82
C SER A 660 -22.06 1.78 -19.60
N ALA A 661 -20.94 1.72 -18.91
CA ALA A 661 -20.74 2.38 -17.65
C ALA A 661 -19.43 3.19 -17.62
N ARG A 662 -19.48 4.36 -16.97
CA ARG A 662 -18.30 5.18 -16.69
C ARG A 662 -17.48 4.52 -15.57
N LEU A 663 -16.15 4.46 -15.75
CA LEU A 663 -15.25 4.00 -14.71
C LEU A 663 -15.03 5.11 -13.67
N PRO A 664 -15.12 4.80 -12.37
CA PRO A 664 -14.81 5.79 -11.35
C PRO A 664 -13.32 6.10 -11.32
N PHE A 665 -12.99 7.29 -10.86
CA PHE A 665 -11.63 7.67 -10.55
C PHE A 665 -11.48 8.07 -9.07
N TRP A 666 -10.25 7.99 -8.56
CA TRP A 666 -9.89 8.39 -7.20
C TRP A 666 -8.64 9.25 -7.29
N HIS A 667 -8.62 10.37 -6.58
CA HIS A 667 -7.46 11.27 -6.53
C HIS A 667 -6.42 10.81 -5.49
N GLY A 668 -5.16 11.16 -5.74
CA GLY A 668 -4.07 10.98 -4.77
C GLY A 668 -3.46 9.58 -4.72
N GLU A 669 -3.59 8.80 -5.79
CA GLU A 669 -2.92 7.51 -5.93
C GLU A 669 -1.54 7.69 -6.54
N GLY A 670 -0.50 7.83 -5.73
CA GLY A 670 0.91 7.84 -6.14
C GLY A 670 1.78 8.71 -5.25
N VAL A 671 2.59 8.07 -4.41
CA VAL A 671 3.56 8.77 -3.55
C VAL A 671 4.78 9.25 -4.35
N GLY A 672 4.90 8.83 -5.62
CA GLY A 672 6.10 9.01 -6.45
C GLY A 672 7.19 7.99 -6.15
N ARG A 673 8.18 7.92 -7.05
CA ARG A 673 9.35 7.02 -6.90
C ARG A 673 10.21 7.46 -5.72
N PRO A 674 10.65 6.55 -4.82
CA PRO A 674 11.64 6.86 -3.80
C PRO A 674 12.99 7.27 -4.43
N ALA A 675 13.72 8.20 -3.82
CA ALA A 675 15.02 8.66 -4.33
C ALA A 675 16.04 7.53 -4.46
N GLU A 676 16.01 6.55 -3.55
CA GLU A 676 16.87 5.38 -3.58
C GLU A 676 16.59 4.50 -4.80
N THR A 677 15.31 4.22 -5.10
CA THR A 677 14.90 3.51 -6.33
C THR A 677 15.30 4.30 -7.58
N GLY A 678 15.19 5.64 -7.52
CA GLY A 678 15.66 6.52 -8.59
C GLY A 678 17.15 6.40 -8.84
N ARG A 679 17.96 6.34 -7.78
CA ARG A 679 19.42 6.11 -7.86
C ARG A 679 19.73 4.74 -8.47
N MET A 680 19.02 3.68 -8.06
CA MET A 680 19.16 2.34 -8.65
C MET A 680 18.84 2.35 -10.14
N ARG A 681 17.76 3.06 -10.54
CA ARG A 681 17.35 3.24 -11.94
C ARG A 681 18.44 3.95 -12.76
N GLY A 682 19.01 5.02 -12.24
CA GLY A 682 20.12 5.73 -12.90
C GLY A 682 21.35 4.84 -13.06
N ALA A 683 21.75 4.11 -12.02
CA ALA A 683 22.88 3.18 -12.06
C ALA A 683 22.65 2.03 -13.06
N PHE A 684 21.43 1.50 -13.13
CA PHE A 684 21.04 0.50 -14.14
C PHE A 684 21.18 1.06 -15.56
N LEU A 685 20.60 2.25 -15.82
CA LEU A 685 20.71 2.91 -17.13
C LEU A 685 22.16 3.15 -17.53
N ARG A 686 23.00 3.66 -16.65
CA ARG A 686 24.42 3.90 -16.89
C ARG A 686 25.16 2.61 -17.26
N ALA A 687 24.90 1.52 -16.54
CA ALA A 687 25.52 0.23 -16.79
C ALA A 687 25.08 -0.38 -18.14
N VAL A 688 23.77 -0.33 -18.46
CA VAL A 688 23.26 -0.82 -19.74
C VAL A 688 23.77 0.04 -20.91
N ALA A 689 23.74 1.37 -20.78
CA ALA A 689 24.20 2.32 -21.82
C ALA A 689 25.70 2.15 -22.14
N ALA A 690 26.51 1.82 -21.14
CA ALA A 690 27.94 1.55 -21.32
C ALA A 690 28.23 0.29 -22.17
N GLY A 691 27.31 -0.67 -22.19
CA GLY A 691 27.48 -1.92 -22.95
C GLY A 691 26.73 -1.92 -24.30
N ILE A 692 26.11 -0.79 -24.69
CA ILE A 692 25.53 -0.68 -26.04
C ILE A 692 26.64 -0.34 -27.02
N GLU A 693 26.88 -1.25 -27.97
CA GLU A 693 27.86 -1.10 -29.04
C GLU A 693 27.44 0.02 -30.02
N GLY A 694 28.43 0.72 -30.60
CA GLY A 694 28.17 1.81 -31.53
C GLY A 694 27.42 1.35 -32.79
N ASP A 695 26.84 2.32 -33.52
CA ASP A 695 26.02 2.09 -34.72
C ASP A 695 26.72 1.34 -35.86
N ASP A 696 28.09 1.23 -35.84
CA ASP A 696 28.91 0.56 -36.86
C ASP A 696 29.11 -0.92 -36.61
N ALA A 697 28.68 -1.48 -35.46
CA ALA A 697 28.76 -2.93 -35.25
C ALA A 697 27.64 -3.60 -36.06
N GLU A 698 28.01 -4.31 -37.13
CA GLU A 698 27.09 -5.21 -37.83
C GLU A 698 26.52 -6.18 -36.82
N ALA A 699 25.23 -6.04 -36.51
CA ALA A 699 24.53 -6.89 -35.57
C ALA A 699 24.66 -8.32 -36.10
N GLU A 700 25.40 -9.19 -35.38
CA GLU A 700 25.37 -10.61 -35.63
C GLU A 700 23.91 -11.08 -35.66
N GLU A 701 23.56 -11.95 -36.63
CA GLU A 701 22.18 -12.40 -36.79
C GLU A 701 21.62 -12.91 -35.47
N GLY A 702 20.76 -12.09 -34.81
CA GLY A 702 20.09 -12.38 -33.55
C GLY A 702 20.53 -11.54 -32.33
N GLY A 703 21.61 -10.74 -32.43
CA GLY A 703 22.05 -9.86 -31.32
C GLY A 703 21.33 -8.51 -31.29
N PHE A 704 21.11 -7.97 -30.09
CA PHE A 704 20.49 -6.64 -29.89
C PHE A 704 21.50 -5.50 -30.04
N GLY A 705 22.76 -5.77 -30.48
CA GLY A 705 23.85 -4.77 -30.54
C GLY A 705 24.24 -4.27 -29.15
N VAL A 706 24.30 -5.17 -28.17
CA VAL A 706 24.78 -4.95 -26.81
C VAL A 706 25.84 -5.98 -26.47
N SER A 707 26.74 -5.65 -25.56
CA SER A 707 27.74 -6.58 -25.06
C SER A 707 27.11 -7.84 -24.44
N CYS A 708 27.78 -8.97 -24.52
CA CYS A 708 27.33 -10.24 -23.94
C CYS A 708 26.97 -10.08 -22.45
N ALA A 709 27.76 -9.35 -21.67
CA ALA A 709 27.53 -9.10 -20.25
C ALA A 709 26.23 -8.36 -19.97
N VAL A 710 25.86 -7.37 -20.82
CA VAL A 710 24.58 -6.66 -20.69
C VAL A 710 23.42 -7.57 -21.07
N SER A 711 23.53 -8.34 -22.15
CA SER A 711 22.49 -9.29 -22.56
C SER A 711 22.24 -10.35 -21.49
N GLU A 712 23.29 -10.91 -20.92
CA GLU A 712 23.21 -11.88 -19.82
C GLU A 712 22.55 -11.27 -18.57
N ARG A 713 22.90 -10.04 -18.22
CA ARG A 713 22.26 -9.32 -17.09
C ARG A 713 20.78 -9.11 -17.33
N LEU A 714 20.38 -8.58 -18.48
CA LEU A 714 18.97 -8.32 -18.79
C LEU A 714 18.15 -9.62 -18.80
N ALA A 715 18.74 -10.71 -19.29
CA ALA A 715 18.12 -12.04 -19.24
C ALA A 715 18.00 -12.55 -17.79
N ALA A 716 19.03 -12.36 -16.96
CA ALA A 716 19.00 -12.71 -15.54
C ALA A 716 17.96 -11.89 -14.75
N ASP A 717 17.74 -10.64 -15.13
CA ASP A 717 16.69 -9.77 -14.59
C ASP A 717 15.28 -10.13 -15.13
N GLY A 718 15.19 -11.20 -15.95
CA GLY A 718 13.93 -11.76 -16.44
C GLY A 718 13.31 -11.03 -17.64
N LEU A 719 14.04 -10.15 -18.34
CA LEU A 719 13.52 -9.45 -19.52
C LEU A 719 13.39 -10.42 -20.70
N ASP A 720 12.20 -10.49 -21.31
CA ASP A 720 12.03 -11.22 -22.58
C ASP A 720 12.70 -10.45 -23.75
N ASP A 721 12.82 -11.11 -24.90
CA ASP A 721 13.52 -10.56 -26.07
C ASP A 721 12.91 -9.23 -26.55
N ASP A 722 11.60 -9.09 -26.46
CA ASP A 722 10.91 -7.85 -26.87
C ASP A 722 11.11 -6.73 -25.85
N ALA A 723 11.19 -7.05 -24.56
CA ALA A 723 11.55 -6.08 -23.51
C ALA A 723 12.99 -5.57 -23.68
N GLN A 724 13.95 -6.50 -23.90
CA GLN A 724 15.35 -6.14 -24.15
C GLN A 724 15.48 -5.23 -25.37
N ARG A 725 14.85 -5.62 -26.50
CA ARG A 725 14.88 -4.82 -27.74
C ARG A 725 14.34 -3.39 -27.52
N ASN A 726 13.15 -3.27 -26.93
CA ASN A 726 12.53 -1.96 -26.68
C ASN A 726 13.34 -1.11 -25.71
N LEU A 727 14.02 -1.70 -24.72
CA LEU A 727 14.90 -1.00 -23.80
C LEU A 727 16.15 -0.47 -24.51
N VAL A 728 16.83 -1.31 -25.28
CA VAL A 728 18.05 -0.93 -26.03
C VAL A 728 17.73 0.18 -27.03
N GLU A 729 16.62 0.05 -27.75
CA GLU A 729 16.17 1.07 -28.71
C GLU A 729 15.79 2.40 -28.04
N LEU A 730 15.21 2.36 -26.84
CA LEU A 730 14.96 3.57 -26.05
C LEU A 730 16.28 4.31 -25.75
N ILE A 731 17.30 3.57 -25.28
CA ILE A 731 18.58 4.16 -24.89
C ILE A 731 19.32 4.69 -26.13
N ARG A 732 19.28 3.98 -27.28
CA ARG A 732 19.84 4.45 -28.56
C ARG A 732 19.15 5.73 -29.03
N SER A 733 17.82 5.72 -29.04
CA SER A 733 17.02 6.89 -29.42
C SER A 733 17.34 8.11 -28.55
N GLN A 734 17.50 7.92 -27.23
CA GLN A 734 17.89 8.98 -26.31
C GLN A 734 19.31 9.50 -26.61
N ARG A 735 20.26 8.59 -26.80
CA ARG A 735 21.66 8.95 -27.12
C ARG A 735 21.74 9.69 -28.46
N ALA A 736 21.02 9.24 -29.48
CA ALA A 736 20.96 9.90 -30.78
C ALA A 736 20.33 11.32 -30.70
N ALA A 737 19.30 11.50 -29.85
CA ALA A 737 18.60 12.77 -29.70
C ALA A 737 19.40 13.81 -28.91
N THR A 738 20.07 13.43 -27.84
CA THR A 738 20.69 14.35 -26.87
C THR A 738 22.20 14.20 -26.75
N GLY A 739 22.80 13.18 -27.35
CA GLY A 739 24.23 12.85 -27.21
C GLY A 739 24.62 12.26 -25.84
N ILE A 740 23.71 12.29 -24.87
CA ILE A 740 23.96 11.89 -23.49
C ILE A 740 22.75 11.15 -22.90
N ILE A 741 22.99 10.25 -21.96
CA ILE A 741 21.96 9.53 -21.22
C ILE A 741 21.89 10.07 -19.79
N PRO A 742 20.72 10.53 -19.30
CA PRO A 742 20.55 10.88 -17.90
C PRO A 742 20.62 9.63 -17.02
N ASP A 743 21.42 9.70 -15.96
CA ASP A 743 21.66 8.58 -15.06
C ASP A 743 21.80 9.05 -13.58
N ASP A 744 22.31 8.19 -12.67
CA ASP A 744 22.50 8.52 -11.26
C ASP A 744 23.64 9.53 -11.00
N LYS A 745 24.50 9.77 -12.00
CA LYS A 745 25.66 10.71 -11.94
C LYS A 745 25.55 11.86 -12.92
N THR A 746 24.61 11.79 -13.86
CA THR A 746 24.46 12.76 -14.93
C THR A 746 23.02 13.24 -15.02
N LEU A 747 22.82 14.51 -14.69
CA LEU A 747 21.56 15.22 -14.90
C LEU A 747 21.63 15.97 -16.23
N VAL A 748 20.55 15.96 -16.99
CA VAL A 748 20.51 16.60 -18.31
C VAL A 748 19.47 17.70 -18.29
N VAL A 749 19.87 18.91 -18.70
CA VAL A 749 18.95 20.03 -18.95
C VAL A 749 18.79 20.21 -20.45
N GLU A 750 17.60 19.94 -20.93
CA GLU A 750 17.19 20.08 -22.32
C GLU A 750 16.34 21.33 -22.49
N ARG A 751 16.54 22.06 -23.61
CA ARG A 751 15.75 23.24 -23.96
C ARG A 751 15.27 23.12 -25.39
N CYS A 752 13.96 23.28 -25.59
CA CYS A 752 13.34 23.36 -26.92
C CYS A 752 12.28 24.45 -26.98
N GLU A 753 11.96 24.91 -28.18
CA GLU A 753 10.80 25.76 -28.40
C GLU A 753 9.53 24.92 -28.41
N ASP A 754 8.44 25.44 -27.82
CA ASP A 754 7.13 24.86 -27.96
C ASP A 754 6.37 25.37 -29.18
N GLU A 755 5.18 24.83 -29.48
CA GLU A 755 4.34 25.17 -30.62
C GLU A 755 3.85 26.63 -30.59
N GLN A 756 3.98 27.33 -29.45
CA GLN A 756 3.55 28.71 -29.25
C GLN A 756 4.74 29.70 -29.28
N GLY A 757 5.96 29.18 -29.48
CA GLY A 757 7.18 29.97 -29.52
C GLY A 757 7.75 30.30 -28.13
N ASP A 758 7.33 29.59 -27.06
CA ASP A 758 7.92 29.72 -25.73
C ASP A 758 9.00 28.66 -25.50
N TRP A 759 9.92 28.93 -24.57
CA TRP A 759 10.93 27.96 -24.16
C TRP A 759 10.31 26.87 -23.26
N ARG A 760 10.47 25.62 -23.67
CA ARG A 760 10.28 24.46 -22.79
C ARG A 760 11.65 24.00 -22.29
N VAL A 761 11.85 24.07 -20.98
CA VAL A 761 13.08 23.61 -20.32
C VAL A 761 12.77 22.39 -19.50
N LEU A 762 13.50 21.30 -19.77
CA LEU A 762 13.32 20.01 -19.13
C LEU A 762 14.58 19.64 -18.34
N LEU A 763 14.42 19.32 -17.07
CA LEU A 763 15.45 18.64 -16.30
C LEU A 763 15.12 17.14 -16.31
N HIS A 764 16.00 16.33 -16.87
CA HIS A 764 15.94 14.87 -16.78
C HIS A 764 16.71 14.42 -15.54
N SER A 765 16.01 13.74 -14.64
CA SER A 765 16.54 13.28 -13.35
C SER A 765 15.82 12.02 -12.89
N PRO A 766 16.50 10.96 -12.45
CA PRO A 766 15.86 9.71 -12.06
C PRO A 766 15.28 9.70 -10.65
N TYR A 767 15.54 10.73 -9.82
CA TYR A 767 15.39 10.72 -8.36
C TYR A 767 13.95 10.74 -7.85
N GLY A 768 12.96 10.94 -8.73
CA GLY A 768 11.56 10.82 -8.38
C GLY A 768 10.89 12.09 -7.89
N ARG A 769 9.58 12.10 -7.94
CA ARG A 769 8.71 13.24 -7.68
C ARG A 769 8.89 13.83 -6.28
N ARG A 770 9.20 13.00 -5.26
CA ARG A 770 9.43 13.46 -3.89
C ARG A 770 10.64 14.39 -3.76
N VAL A 771 11.61 14.27 -4.67
CA VAL A 771 12.78 15.15 -4.79
C VAL A 771 12.47 16.32 -5.73
N HIS A 772 11.78 16.04 -6.82
CA HIS A 772 11.55 17.04 -7.87
C HIS A 772 10.51 18.11 -7.50
N GLU A 773 9.49 17.80 -6.69
CA GLU A 773 8.48 18.80 -6.28
C GLU A 773 9.08 19.95 -5.45
N PRO A 774 9.83 19.71 -4.35
CA PRO A 774 10.46 20.78 -3.60
C PRO A 774 11.54 21.49 -4.45
N TRP A 775 12.25 20.77 -5.31
CA TRP A 775 13.20 21.37 -6.24
C TRP A 775 12.52 22.31 -7.24
N ALA A 776 11.42 21.89 -7.86
CA ALA A 776 10.62 22.71 -8.76
C ALA A 776 10.08 23.99 -8.08
N MET A 777 9.75 23.91 -6.78
CA MET A 777 9.36 25.08 -5.98
C MET A 777 10.50 26.10 -5.88
N ALA A 778 11.73 25.64 -5.60
CA ALA A 778 12.89 26.52 -5.54
C ALA A 778 13.25 27.10 -6.91
N VAL A 779 13.10 26.30 -7.97
CA VAL A 779 13.28 26.76 -9.36
C VAL A 779 12.28 27.87 -9.72
N SER A 780 10.99 27.69 -9.36
CA SER A 780 9.96 28.73 -9.58
C SER A 780 10.30 30.03 -8.84
N ASP A 781 10.79 29.94 -7.59
CA ASP A 781 11.24 31.11 -6.83
C ASP A 781 12.42 31.83 -7.51
N ARG A 782 13.39 31.08 -8.02
CA ARG A 782 14.54 31.62 -8.77
C ARG A 782 14.13 32.28 -10.07
N ILE A 783 13.16 31.70 -10.81
CA ILE A 783 12.63 32.30 -12.03
C ILE A 783 11.92 33.61 -11.72
N MET A 784 11.11 33.67 -10.67
CA MET A 784 10.50 34.90 -10.19
C MET A 784 11.55 35.97 -9.86
N ALA A 785 12.66 35.59 -9.23
CA ALA A 785 13.74 36.51 -8.89
C ALA A 785 14.53 37.04 -10.12
N ILE A 786 14.75 36.18 -11.14
CA ILE A 786 15.52 36.51 -12.31
C ILE A 786 14.67 37.22 -13.39
N TYR A 787 13.47 36.72 -13.64
CA TYR A 787 12.63 37.13 -14.76
C TYR A 787 11.38 37.91 -14.35
N GLY A 788 11.02 37.94 -13.06
CA GLY A 788 9.91 38.74 -12.54
C GLY A 788 8.49 38.15 -12.76
N TYR A 789 8.36 36.92 -13.20
CA TYR A 789 7.06 36.26 -13.35
C TYR A 789 7.03 34.87 -12.72
N ASP A 790 5.82 34.36 -12.40
CA ASP A 790 5.61 33.06 -11.83
C ASP A 790 5.59 31.99 -12.94
N ALA A 791 6.61 31.14 -12.96
CA ALA A 791 6.70 30.05 -13.94
C ALA A 791 5.92 28.83 -13.50
N GLN A 792 5.22 28.22 -14.44
CA GLN A 792 4.61 26.91 -14.20
C GLN A 792 5.70 25.81 -14.26
N ALA A 793 6.14 25.34 -13.10
CA ALA A 793 7.01 24.19 -12.97
C ALA A 793 6.17 22.94 -12.70
N MET A 794 6.34 21.93 -13.53
CA MET A 794 5.69 20.61 -13.35
C MET A 794 6.75 19.58 -12.98
N ALA A 795 6.59 18.96 -11.80
CA ALA A 795 7.46 17.88 -11.35
C ALA A 795 6.81 16.52 -11.64
N ALA A 796 7.63 15.59 -12.15
CA ALA A 796 7.29 14.19 -12.39
C ALA A 796 8.36 13.27 -11.79
N ASP A 797 8.17 11.96 -11.89
CA ASP A 797 9.17 11.00 -11.41
C ASP A 797 10.49 11.02 -12.21
N ASP A 798 10.44 11.49 -13.47
CA ASP A 798 11.58 11.49 -14.38
C ASP A 798 12.18 12.89 -14.58
N GLY A 799 11.73 13.90 -13.82
CA GLY A 799 12.30 15.25 -13.91
C GLY A 799 11.34 16.39 -13.66
N ILE A 800 11.74 17.57 -14.12
CA ILE A 800 10.99 18.83 -14.00
C ILE A 800 10.84 19.46 -15.37
N VAL A 801 9.64 19.93 -15.70
CA VAL A 801 9.33 20.66 -16.94
C VAL A 801 8.94 22.09 -16.59
N LEU A 802 9.58 23.05 -17.26
CA LEU A 802 9.30 24.47 -17.13
C LEU A 802 8.82 25.03 -18.48
N ARG A 803 7.93 26.01 -18.42
CA ARG A 803 7.59 26.85 -19.58
C ARG A 803 8.00 28.28 -19.29
N ILE A 804 8.81 28.85 -20.14
CA ILE A 804 9.39 30.20 -20.03
C ILE A 804 9.09 30.99 -21.31
N PRO A 805 8.40 32.16 -21.23
CA PRO A 805 8.13 32.96 -22.40
C PRO A 805 9.40 33.38 -23.15
N MET A 806 9.39 33.32 -24.48
CA MET A 806 10.54 33.69 -25.33
C MET A 806 10.86 35.18 -25.35
N THR A 807 10.09 36.01 -24.67
CA THR A 807 10.35 37.46 -24.55
C THR A 807 11.65 37.79 -23.82
N GLU A 808 12.27 36.80 -23.21
CA GLU A 808 13.47 36.97 -22.41
C GLU A 808 14.73 36.97 -23.29
N THR A 809 15.62 37.95 -23.04
CA THR A 809 16.92 38.05 -23.74
C THR A 809 17.95 37.05 -23.21
N ARG A 810 17.77 36.54 -21.98
CA ARG A 810 18.64 35.55 -21.35
C ARG A 810 18.10 34.14 -21.57
N LEU A 811 18.91 33.30 -22.22
CA LEU A 811 18.55 31.90 -22.42
C LEU A 811 18.55 31.14 -21.09
N PRO A 812 17.46 30.44 -20.74
CA PRO A 812 17.41 29.63 -19.54
C PRO A 812 18.31 28.39 -19.69
N GLY A 813 19.05 28.07 -18.63
CA GLY A 813 19.99 26.96 -18.63
C GLY A 813 20.12 26.29 -17.28
N ILE A 814 21.25 25.62 -17.07
CA ILE A 814 21.54 24.81 -15.85
C ILE A 814 21.51 25.63 -14.56
N GLU A 815 21.78 26.94 -14.65
CA GLU A 815 21.76 27.86 -13.51
C GLU A 815 20.41 27.93 -12.80
N LEU A 816 19.33 27.54 -13.48
CA LEU A 816 18.00 27.45 -12.86
C LEU A 816 17.89 26.31 -11.86
N PHE A 817 18.66 25.25 -12.04
CA PHE A 817 18.56 24.02 -11.29
C PHE A 817 19.66 23.78 -10.26
N ALA A 818 20.83 24.39 -10.43
CA ALA A 818 21.93 24.26 -9.48
C ALA A 818 21.77 25.25 -8.31
N PHE A 819 21.66 24.71 -7.09
CA PHE A 819 21.50 25.50 -5.86
C PHE A 819 22.61 25.18 -4.86
N ASP A 820 22.91 26.18 -4.01
CA ASP A 820 23.54 25.90 -2.73
C ASP A 820 22.54 25.09 -1.88
N PRO A 821 22.97 23.97 -1.22
CA PRO A 821 22.06 23.12 -0.46
C PRO A 821 21.29 23.84 0.64
N ASP A 822 21.99 24.71 1.42
CA ASP A 822 21.37 25.47 2.50
C ASP A 822 20.43 26.57 1.97
N GLU A 823 20.77 27.20 0.84
CA GLU A 823 19.88 28.15 0.17
C GLU A 823 18.59 27.47 -0.29
N LEU A 824 18.70 26.29 -0.92
CA LEU A 824 17.57 25.50 -1.37
C LEU A 824 16.64 25.14 -0.20
N ASP A 825 17.21 24.61 0.89
CA ASP A 825 16.47 24.25 2.09
C ASP A 825 15.69 25.46 2.65
N ARG A 826 16.32 26.62 2.69
CA ARG A 826 15.70 27.86 3.15
C ARG A 826 14.53 28.27 2.25
N ILE A 827 14.71 28.27 0.92
CA ILE A 827 13.66 28.65 -0.03
C ILE A 827 12.45 27.71 0.14
N VAL A 828 12.67 26.40 0.16
CA VAL A 828 11.58 25.42 0.26
C VAL A 828 10.84 25.56 1.60
N ARG A 829 11.55 25.77 2.72
CA ARG A 829 10.93 26.00 4.04
C ARG A 829 10.09 27.27 4.07
N ASP A 830 10.54 28.34 3.44
CA ASP A 830 9.82 29.61 3.38
C ASP A 830 8.56 29.50 2.50
N ARG A 831 8.62 28.73 1.41
CA ARG A 831 7.55 28.60 0.42
C ARG A 831 6.52 27.52 0.73
N VAL A 832 6.88 26.42 1.39
CA VAL A 832 5.98 25.29 1.64
C VAL A 832 4.68 25.71 2.31
N GLY A 833 4.73 26.66 3.23
CA GLY A 833 3.56 27.16 3.97
C GLY A 833 2.46 27.81 3.10
N SER A 834 2.79 28.22 1.86
CA SER A 834 1.84 28.84 0.94
C SER A 834 1.20 27.83 -0.03
N THR A 835 1.61 26.57 -0.02
CA THR A 835 1.16 25.53 -0.96
C THR A 835 -0.20 24.96 -0.63
N SER A 836 -0.90 24.43 -1.64
CA SER A 836 -2.12 23.65 -1.46
C SER A 836 -1.87 22.36 -0.67
N LEU A 837 -0.70 21.75 -0.84
CA LEU A 837 -0.25 20.60 -0.05
C LEU A 837 -0.23 20.92 1.44
N PHE A 838 0.37 22.06 1.83
CA PHE A 838 0.44 22.49 3.22
C PHE A 838 -0.97 22.65 3.83
N SER A 839 -1.88 23.29 3.10
CA SER A 839 -3.27 23.49 3.54
C SER A 839 -4.00 22.15 3.72
N ALA A 840 -3.80 21.20 2.81
CA ALA A 840 -4.37 19.86 2.91
C ALA A 840 -3.81 19.08 4.12
N ARG A 841 -2.50 19.11 4.32
CA ARG A 841 -1.82 18.45 5.45
C ARG A 841 -2.16 19.11 6.78
N PHE A 842 -2.26 20.45 6.81
CA PHE A 842 -2.70 21.16 8.03
C PHE A 842 -4.08 20.71 8.50
N ARG A 843 -5.03 20.53 7.59
CA ARG A 843 -6.36 19.99 7.92
C ARG A 843 -6.24 18.61 8.57
N GLU A 844 -5.42 17.73 8.03
CA GLU A 844 -5.21 16.38 8.56
C GLU A 844 -4.51 16.41 9.94
N CYS A 845 -3.45 17.21 10.10
CA CYS A 845 -2.74 17.39 11.38
C CYS A 845 -3.66 18.00 12.44
N ALA A 846 -4.46 19.04 12.09
CA ALA A 846 -5.41 19.67 13.00
C ALA A 846 -6.52 18.70 13.46
N ALA A 847 -7.00 17.85 12.57
CA ALA A 847 -7.97 16.81 12.91
C ALA A 847 -7.36 15.76 13.87
N ARG A 848 -6.13 15.28 13.62
CA ARG A 848 -5.44 14.35 14.52
C ARG A 848 -5.12 14.99 15.88
N ALA A 849 -4.74 16.25 15.90
CA ALA A 849 -4.49 17.02 17.13
C ALA A 849 -5.77 17.40 17.90
N LEU A 850 -6.93 16.87 17.52
CA LEU A 850 -8.24 17.13 18.14
C LEU A 850 -8.71 18.59 18.04
N LEU A 851 -8.11 19.42 17.19
CA LEU A 851 -8.56 20.78 16.95
C LEU A 851 -9.84 20.82 16.09
N MET A 852 -10.04 19.84 15.22
CA MET A 852 -11.18 19.70 14.33
C MET A 852 -11.91 18.37 14.60
N SER A 853 -12.55 18.27 15.77
CA SER A 853 -13.28 17.04 16.14
C SER A 853 -14.63 16.93 15.41
N PRO A 854 -15.08 15.71 15.04
CA PRO A 854 -16.42 15.47 14.52
C PRO A 854 -17.51 15.91 15.51
N ILE A 855 -18.65 16.37 15.01
CA ILE A 855 -19.76 16.87 15.85
C ILE A 855 -20.44 15.74 16.65
N ALA A 856 -20.46 14.53 16.07
CA ALA A 856 -21.02 13.34 16.71
C ALA A 856 -20.38 12.07 16.11
N PRO A 857 -20.34 10.93 16.86
CA PRO A 857 -19.81 9.67 16.35
C PRO A 857 -20.53 9.24 15.05
N GLY A 858 -19.76 8.99 13.99
CA GLY A 858 -20.31 8.56 12.70
C GLY A 858 -20.99 9.65 11.85
N LYS A 859 -21.10 10.90 12.34
CA LYS A 859 -21.57 12.03 11.54
C LYS A 859 -20.38 12.84 11.03
N ARG A 860 -20.12 12.74 9.74
CA ARG A 860 -19.09 13.53 9.05
C ARG A 860 -19.65 14.90 8.67
N ALA A 861 -18.86 15.95 8.90
CA ALA A 861 -19.09 17.21 8.21
C ALA A 861 -18.65 17.03 6.73
N PRO A 862 -19.38 17.60 5.75
CA PRO A 862 -18.95 17.60 4.36
C PRO A 862 -17.53 18.13 4.21
N LEU A 863 -16.75 17.61 3.25
CA LEU A 863 -15.34 17.95 3.10
C LEU A 863 -15.13 19.44 2.82
N TRP A 864 -16.04 20.07 2.06
CA TRP A 864 -15.98 21.51 1.81
C TRP A 864 -16.10 22.35 3.09
N GLN A 865 -16.93 21.93 4.06
CA GLN A 865 -17.02 22.60 5.36
C GLN A 865 -15.77 22.38 6.20
N GLN A 866 -15.19 21.18 6.14
CA GLN A 866 -13.91 20.90 6.79
C GLN A 866 -12.78 21.74 6.19
N ARG A 867 -12.74 21.89 4.85
CA ARG A 867 -11.77 22.75 4.14
C ARG A 867 -11.91 24.22 4.56
N LEU A 868 -13.15 24.73 4.60
CA LEU A 868 -13.42 26.10 5.04
C LEU A 868 -12.96 26.35 6.49
N LYS A 869 -13.33 25.46 7.40
CA LYS A 869 -12.88 25.52 8.81
C LYS A 869 -11.37 25.43 8.94
N ALA A 870 -10.74 24.49 8.23
CA ALA A 870 -9.29 24.34 8.23
C ALA A 870 -8.58 25.58 7.71
N GLY A 871 -9.13 26.24 6.68
CA GLY A 871 -8.60 27.51 6.16
C GLY A 871 -8.67 28.64 7.21
N GLN A 872 -9.80 28.79 7.90
CA GLN A 872 -9.96 29.78 8.98
C GLN A 872 -8.99 29.50 10.14
N LEU A 873 -8.86 28.22 10.51
CA LEU A 873 -7.95 27.79 11.57
C LEU A 873 -6.47 28.02 11.18
N LEU A 874 -6.12 27.76 9.93
CA LEU A 874 -4.77 28.00 9.40
C LEU A 874 -4.41 29.48 9.43
N GLU A 875 -5.30 30.36 9.01
CA GLU A 875 -5.08 31.80 9.03
C GLU A 875 -4.91 32.34 10.45
N ALA A 876 -5.67 31.82 11.42
CA ALA A 876 -5.49 32.18 12.82
C ALA A 876 -4.18 31.63 13.38
N ALA A 877 -3.83 30.38 13.07
CA ALA A 877 -2.60 29.75 13.53
C ALA A 877 -1.34 30.45 12.99
N ARG A 878 -1.36 30.99 11.77
CA ARG A 878 -0.24 31.73 11.16
C ARG A 878 0.17 32.98 11.93
N ARG A 879 -0.71 33.54 12.77
CA ARG A 879 -0.37 34.66 13.65
C ARG A 879 0.58 34.25 14.78
N GLU A 880 0.65 32.96 15.07
CA GLU A 880 1.43 32.35 16.13
C GLU A 880 2.56 31.50 15.57
N ARG A 881 3.76 32.07 15.40
CA ARG A 881 4.90 31.40 14.74
C ARG A 881 5.32 30.07 15.38
N GLU A 882 5.07 29.89 16.68
CA GLU A 882 5.41 28.67 17.42
C GLU A 882 4.22 27.70 17.59
N PHE A 883 3.16 27.85 16.80
CA PHE A 883 2.01 26.96 16.88
C PHE A 883 2.40 25.54 16.48
N PRO A 884 2.29 24.53 17.40
CA PRO A 884 2.88 23.19 17.18
C PRO A 884 2.39 22.51 15.91
N ILE A 885 1.12 22.71 15.54
CA ILE A 885 0.53 22.03 14.38
C ILE A 885 0.98 22.64 13.05
N LEU A 886 1.40 23.90 13.02
CA LEU A 886 2.08 24.47 11.84
C LEU A 886 3.46 23.84 11.66
N VAL A 887 4.20 23.69 12.76
CA VAL A 887 5.52 23.02 12.76
C VAL A 887 5.39 21.58 12.31
N GLU A 888 4.39 20.85 12.84
CA GLU A 888 4.11 19.48 12.45
C GLU A 888 3.71 19.36 10.97
N THR A 889 2.88 20.29 10.48
CA THR A 889 2.48 20.31 9.07
C THR A 889 3.68 20.53 8.15
N ALA A 890 4.58 21.45 8.52
CA ALA A 890 5.82 21.69 7.78
C ALA A 890 6.71 20.44 7.79
N ARG A 891 6.88 19.78 8.96
CA ARG A 891 7.62 18.52 9.08
C ARG A 891 7.03 17.44 8.16
N GLU A 892 5.70 17.24 8.21
CA GLU A 892 5.02 16.23 7.36
C GLU A 892 5.22 16.53 5.87
N CYS A 893 5.09 17.79 5.44
CA CYS A 893 5.35 18.17 4.04
C CYS A 893 6.80 17.92 3.64
N LEU A 894 7.76 18.35 4.44
CA LEU A 894 9.18 18.34 4.10
C LEU A 894 9.87 16.98 4.27
N GLN A 895 9.35 16.10 5.14
CA GLN A 895 9.98 14.81 5.46
C GLN A 895 9.15 13.61 5.02
N ASP A 896 7.83 13.65 5.16
CA ASP A 896 6.97 12.49 4.86
C ASP A 896 6.49 12.52 3.39
N VAL A 897 6.20 13.72 2.82
CA VAL A 897 5.77 13.87 1.42
C VAL A 897 6.95 14.15 0.53
N TYR A 898 7.72 15.20 0.81
CA TYR A 898 8.98 15.51 0.14
C TYR A 898 10.13 14.71 0.76
N ASP A 899 11.18 14.52 -0.01
CA ASP A 899 12.45 13.94 0.47
C ASP A 899 13.53 15.02 0.44
N MET A 900 13.42 15.96 1.40
CA MET A 900 14.37 17.07 1.48
C MET A 900 15.78 16.60 1.77
N ARG A 901 15.95 15.47 2.47
CA ARG A 901 17.27 14.91 2.73
C ARG A 901 17.94 14.46 1.43
N ALA A 902 17.23 13.68 0.61
CA ALA A 902 17.76 13.23 -0.66
C ALA A 902 18.02 14.40 -1.64
N LEU A 903 17.18 15.45 -1.59
CA LEU A 903 17.39 16.66 -2.40
C LEU A 903 18.64 17.43 -1.94
N HIS A 904 18.85 17.58 -0.65
CA HIS A 904 20.05 18.22 -0.09
C HIS A 904 21.32 17.45 -0.49
N GLU A 905 21.36 16.14 -0.25
CA GLU A 905 22.47 15.27 -0.66
C GLU A 905 22.75 15.35 -2.17
N LEU A 906 21.70 15.44 -3.00
CA LEU A 906 21.83 15.60 -4.44
C LEU A 906 22.49 16.94 -4.80
N MET A 907 22.08 18.04 -4.15
CA MET A 907 22.68 19.35 -4.39
C MET A 907 24.16 19.42 -3.94
N GLU A 908 24.52 18.78 -2.83
CA GLU A 908 25.93 18.61 -2.43
C GLU A 908 26.74 17.91 -3.54
N GLN A 909 26.20 16.83 -4.11
CA GLN A 909 26.84 16.09 -5.20
C GLN A 909 26.96 16.94 -6.47
N VAL A 910 25.93 17.71 -6.83
CA VAL A 910 25.94 18.63 -7.98
C VAL A 910 27.01 19.71 -7.79
N GLN A 911 27.14 20.30 -6.61
CA GLN A 911 28.18 21.30 -6.29
C GLN A 911 29.58 20.69 -6.34
N ALA A 912 29.73 19.48 -5.83
CA ALA A 912 31.02 18.78 -5.81
C ALA A 912 31.45 18.29 -7.22
N GLY A 913 30.55 18.29 -8.19
CA GLY A 913 30.79 17.76 -9.53
C GLY A 913 30.98 16.24 -9.53
N SER A 914 30.37 15.54 -8.60
CA SER A 914 30.57 14.10 -8.37
C SER A 914 29.38 13.23 -8.77
#